data_234e5aeacbd4daeadf337defef739241
#
_entry.id   234e5aeacbd4daeadf337defef739241
#
_cell.length_a   1.000
_cell.length_b   1.000
_cell.length_c   1.000
_cell.angle_alpha   90.00
_cell.angle_beta   90.00
_cell.angle_gamma   90.00
#
_symmetry.space_group_name_H-M   'P 1'
#
loop_
_entity.id
_entity.type
_entity.pdbx_description
1 polymer ?
#
loop_
_entity_poly.entity_id
_entity_poly.type
_entity_poly.pdbx_seq_one_letter_code
_entity_poly.pdbx_strand_id
1 'polypeptide(L)'
;YAEFLKLFGYIPGVGIVDQSSPIRVLAEPVSITRDGITVTVTSATLTGDRTQIEYRIFGVPRSAYPDREDIVGCITQEYLRLADGTQLTAVNYGYQPVPTDVNEAVFVIPCIGDTLPGKAPENWEIPLRFMPAPPDLTVIPVFELTPSPQVTLNPSATTNGTSIPTADNSVTVSKVIETSDGYILIGSFQPQSKPGESFQQTGAMEIHDASGKKVAYSYPQDVNEAINEEPGGTGWAAQFKAGGLVYPLTISFSGAILLPSDSDAMTKITFDAGSNPQPGQVWDLNQQIQLGGHTLTLATITANSQGSYSFKFQVDPKVYSVAVQIEGYTPNGGGGGGGGGLTNGKFNTSLAYAQLPTGVLTVTLSRLVLIGDSVTWQGQWTPSRIRTDLLANSTPEPGVCLTSDSVTQVDTAPAGLFSGATLMYEPLDNSEKWGLVLYNLDGSGKQVLATDTSGGIFSPDGSQMAYPAADGIHVMDLSTRAEKVLPGGGAFNMHWSPDGRQIAYVGMGDGIVDSVFIINMDGTPARQISDLSYESVIGWSPEGKLYFVAPYSGGAAWKVYSYDLASSTTQYLFTIENGTPKFLNPMLSQDGNWIAYRGRDNSSLYLVHPDGSDMHLVLDNVGAVGIAWTSSGWLGVSIGTDDPYVQKVLLINLDTCDSYILNGLQGQLEGLVIQ
;
A
#
# COMPACT_ATOMS: atom_id res chain seq x y z
N TYR A 1 21.53 -37.07 -2.93
CA TYR A 1 20.80 -35.99 -2.22
C TYR A 1 21.35 -34.57 -2.57
N ALA A 2 22.64 -34.43 -2.87
CA ALA A 2 23.23 -33.13 -3.20
C ALA A 2 23.04 -32.68 -4.66
N GLU A 3 22.59 -33.55 -5.56
CA GLU A 3 22.42 -33.23 -6.97
C GLU A 3 20.97 -32.70 -7.30
N PHE A 4 19.98 -33.03 -6.47
CA PHE A 4 18.61 -32.49 -6.64
C PHE A 4 18.45 -31.04 -6.13
N LEU A 5 19.31 -30.57 -5.26
CA LEU A 5 19.27 -29.25 -4.63
C LEU A 5 19.76 -28.08 -5.53
N LYS A 6 20.17 -28.36 -6.78
CA LYS A 6 20.71 -27.33 -7.71
C LYS A 6 19.78 -26.92 -8.84
N LEU A 7 18.55 -27.41 -8.85
CA LEU A 7 17.61 -27.18 -9.98
C LEU A 7 16.90 -25.82 -9.90
N PHE A 8 16.78 -25.26 -8.71
CA PHE A 8 16.12 -23.98 -8.53
C PHE A 8 17.07 -22.91 -8.03
N GLY A 9 16.98 -21.74 -8.63
CA GLY A 9 17.68 -20.54 -8.22
C GLY A 9 16.71 -19.39 -8.02
N TYR A 10 17.08 -18.44 -7.20
CA TYR A 10 16.34 -17.20 -7.02
C TYR A 10 17.12 -16.06 -7.67
N ILE A 11 16.45 -15.30 -8.52
CA ILE A 11 16.95 -14.08 -9.14
C ILE A 11 16.14 -12.91 -8.57
N PRO A 12 16.77 -11.95 -7.86
CA PRO A 12 16.06 -10.79 -7.33
C PRO A 12 15.28 -10.04 -8.43
N GLY A 13 13.99 -9.74 -8.19
CA GLY A 13 13.09 -9.11 -9.16
C GLY A 13 12.49 -10.03 -10.21
N VAL A 14 12.99 -11.26 -10.35
CA VAL A 14 12.47 -12.29 -11.27
C VAL A 14 11.74 -13.41 -10.54
N GLY A 15 12.27 -13.80 -9.38
CA GLY A 15 11.71 -14.87 -8.56
C GLY A 15 12.48 -16.18 -8.62
N ILE A 16 11.81 -17.27 -8.22
CA ILE A 16 12.39 -18.62 -8.27
C ILE A 16 12.31 -19.12 -9.72
N VAL A 17 13.46 -19.59 -10.24
CA VAL A 17 13.66 -19.99 -11.63
C VAL A 17 14.23 -21.40 -11.72
N ASP A 18 13.85 -22.14 -12.75
CA ASP A 18 14.43 -23.43 -13.08
C ASP A 18 15.80 -23.22 -13.78
N GLN A 19 16.85 -23.80 -13.19
CA GLN A 19 18.22 -23.80 -13.72
C GLN A 19 18.56 -25.04 -14.57
N SER A 20 17.57 -25.83 -14.96
CA SER A 20 17.79 -27.00 -15.85
C SER A 20 18.29 -26.60 -17.23
N SER A 21 18.08 -25.34 -17.62
CA SER A 21 18.52 -24.74 -18.87
C SER A 21 19.36 -23.48 -18.62
N PRO A 22 20.32 -23.12 -19.50
CA PRO A 22 21.07 -21.89 -19.38
C PRO A 22 20.14 -20.68 -19.38
N ILE A 23 20.29 -19.80 -18.41
CA ILE A 23 19.57 -18.54 -18.33
C ILE A 23 20.05 -17.62 -19.45
N ARG A 24 19.12 -17.01 -20.17
CA ARG A 24 19.38 -16.01 -21.23
C ARG A 24 18.64 -14.73 -20.88
N VAL A 25 19.17 -13.62 -21.37
CA VAL A 25 18.60 -12.30 -21.12
C VAL A 25 18.42 -11.52 -22.44
N LEU A 26 17.65 -10.45 -22.42
CA LEU A 26 17.56 -9.52 -23.52
C LEU A 26 18.94 -8.90 -23.79
N ALA A 27 19.40 -8.90 -25.03
CA ALA A 27 20.72 -8.39 -25.40
C ALA A 27 20.84 -6.87 -25.18
N GLU A 28 19.78 -6.14 -25.49
CA GLU A 28 19.67 -4.69 -25.29
C GLU A 28 18.19 -4.26 -25.29
N PRO A 29 17.81 -3.20 -24.57
CA PRO A 29 16.46 -2.67 -24.64
C PRO A 29 16.06 -2.28 -26.06
N VAL A 30 14.80 -2.58 -26.43
CA VAL A 30 14.28 -2.31 -27.79
C VAL A 30 13.08 -1.38 -27.71
N SER A 31 13.12 -0.28 -28.45
CA SER A 31 12.03 0.71 -28.50
C SER A 31 11.48 0.87 -29.92
N ILE A 32 10.16 0.96 -30.03
CA ILE A 32 9.46 1.29 -31.27
C ILE A 32 8.48 2.44 -30.98
N THR A 33 8.52 3.46 -31.85
CA THR A 33 7.60 4.61 -31.78
C THR A 33 6.68 4.64 -33.00
N ARG A 34 5.36 4.76 -32.74
CA ARG A 34 4.33 4.95 -33.80
C ARG A 34 3.30 5.96 -33.29
N ASP A 35 3.02 6.96 -34.14
CA ASP A 35 2.01 8.02 -33.84
C ASP A 35 2.21 8.73 -32.49
N GLY A 36 3.48 8.94 -32.09
CA GLY A 36 3.81 9.57 -30.78
C GLY A 36 3.78 8.62 -29.59
N ILE A 37 3.34 7.38 -29.78
CA ILE A 37 3.34 6.34 -28.73
C ILE A 37 4.61 5.51 -28.88
N THR A 38 5.31 5.28 -27.78
CA THR A 38 6.54 4.50 -27.72
C THR A 38 6.35 3.26 -26.86
N VAL A 39 6.62 2.09 -27.42
CA VAL A 39 6.71 0.82 -26.68
C VAL A 39 8.17 0.46 -26.54
N THR A 40 8.62 0.20 -25.33
CA THR A 40 10.00 -0.20 -25.01
C THR A 40 9.99 -1.50 -24.23
N VAL A 41 10.61 -2.54 -24.73
CA VAL A 41 10.98 -3.73 -23.95
C VAL A 41 12.29 -3.42 -23.25
N THR A 42 12.27 -3.38 -21.91
CA THR A 42 13.40 -2.96 -21.09
C THR A 42 14.27 -4.13 -20.65
N SER A 43 13.66 -5.28 -20.38
CA SER A 43 14.36 -6.50 -20.01
C SER A 43 13.60 -7.74 -20.46
N ALA A 44 14.30 -8.85 -20.60
CA ALA A 44 13.72 -10.17 -20.67
C ALA A 44 14.65 -11.18 -20.00
N THR A 45 14.06 -12.13 -19.28
CA THR A 45 14.75 -13.25 -18.64
C THR A 45 14.13 -14.56 -19.11
N LEU A 46 14.94 -15.43 -19.70
CA LEU A 46 14.55 -16.71 -20.25
C LEU A 46 15.12 -17.83 -19.40
N THR A 47 14.24 -18.65 -18.84
CA THR A 47 14.58 -19.80 -18.00
C THR A 47 14.05 -21.10 -18.59
N GLY A 48 14.29 -22.23 -17.94
CA GLY A 48 13.80 -23.53 -18.43
C GLY A 48 12.29 -23.66 -18.43
N ASP A 49 11.61 -22.94 -17.55
CA ASP A 49 10.18 -23.04 -17.28
C ASP A 49 9.35 -21.91 -17.90
N ARG A 50 9.96 -20.72 -18.13
CA ARG A 50 9.23 -19.55 -18.65
C ARG A 50 10.12 -18.51 -19.30
N THR A 51 9.47 -17.54 -19.95
CA THR A 51 10.07 -16.28 -20.43
C THR A 51 9.38 -15.11 -19.77
N GLN A 52 10.13 -14.30 -19.02
CA GLN A 52 9.63 -13.08 -18.41
C GLN A 52 10.06 -11.88 -19.23
N ILE A 53 9.15 -10.94 -19.52
CA ILE A 53 9.40 -9.74 -20.31
C ILE A 53 8.88 -8.54 -19.54
N GLU A 54 9.75 -7.54 -19.40
CA GLU A 54 9.35 -6.23 -18.90
C GLU A 54 9.30 -5.25 -20.05
N TYR A 55 8.20 -4.53 -20.16
CA TYR A 55 8.04 -3.52 -21.19
C TYR A 55 7.29 -2.29 -20.68
N ARG A 56 7.39 -1.21 -21.40
CA ARG A 56 6.76 0.07 -21.08
C ARG A 56 6.12 0.67 -22.31
N ILE A 57 5.00 1.36 -22.11
CA ILE A 57 4.30 2.09 -23.17
C ILE A 57 4.15 3.54 -22.73
N PHE A 58 4.54 4.47 -23.59
CA PHE A 58 4.48 5.91 -23.33
C PHE A 58 3.75 6.65 -24.44
N GLY A 59 3.10 7.78 -24.10
CA GLY A 59 2.51 8.70 -25.08
C GLY A 59 1.14 8.26 -25.58
N VAL A 60 0.46 7.32 -24.90
CA VAL A 60 -0.92 6.97 -25.26
C VAL A 60 -1.83 8.13 -24.85
N PRO A 61 -2.53 8.78 -25.82
CA PRO A 61 -3.38 9.92 -25.48
C PRO A 61 -4.63 9.46 -24.73
N ARG A 62 -5.12 10.29 -23.82
CA ARG A 62 -6.36 10.00 -23.03
C ARG A 62 -7.55 9.66 -23.94
N SER A 63 -7.64 10.30 -25.11
CA SER A 63 -8.69 10.03 -26.09
C SER A 63 -8.66 8.62 -26.69
N ALA A 64 -7.61 7.84 -26.42
CA ALA A 64 -7.54 6.44 -26.79
C ALA A 64 -8.28 5.51 -25.82
N TYR A 65 -8.58 5.97 -24.62
CA TYR A 65 -9.28 5.18 -23.60
C TYR A 65 -10.79 5.47 -23.59
N PRO A 66 -11.62 4.52 -23.10
CA PRO A 66 -13.04 4.77 -22.92
C PRO A 66 -13.32 5.95 -21.98
N ASP A 67 -14.35 6.74 -22.30
CA ASP A 67 -14.85 7.80 -21.43
C ASP A 67 -15.83 7.27 -20.36
N ARG A 68 -16.21 5.99 -20.44
CA ARG A 68 -17.21 5.32 -19.59
C ARG A 68 -16.78 3.91 -19.26
N GLU A 69 -17.04 3.47 -18.03
CA GLU A 69 -16.68 2.12 -17.53
C GLU A 69 -17.40 0.96 -18.22
N ASP A 70 -18.56 1.20 -18.83
CA ASP A 70 -19.34 0.18 -19.54
C ASP A 70 -18.78 -0.14 -20.95
N ILE A 71 -17.78 0.61 -21.40
CA ILE A 71 -17.12 0.39 -22.69
C ILE A 71 -15.82 -0.39 -22.43
N VAL A 72 -15.79 -1.62 -22.91
CA VAL A 72 -14.58 -2.46 -22.81
C VAL A 72 -13.61 -2.08 -23.92
N GLY A 73 -12.42 -1.67 -23.53
CA GLY A 73 -11.30 -1.42 -24.44
C GLY A 73 -10.61 -2.72 -24.87
N CYS A 74 -9.36 -2.62 -25.33
CA CYS A 74 -8.55 -3.78 -25.71
C CYS A 74 -8.29 -4.73 -24.55
N ILE A 75 -8.65 -6.01 -24.70
CA ILE A 75 -8.41 -7.09 -23.74
C ILE A 75 -7.53 -8.21 -24.30
N THR A 76 -6.94 -8.00 -25.48
CA THR A 76 -6.12 -9.02 -26.14
C THR A 76 -4.76 -9.09 -25.46
N GLN A 77 -4.34 -10.31 -25.09
CA GLN A 77 -3.06 -10.53 -24.44
C GLN A 77 -1.90 -10.51 -25.45
N GLU A 78 -0.76 -10.09 -24.98
CA GLU A 78 0.51 -10.10 -25.70
C GLU A 78 1.03 -11.55 -25.81
N TYR A 79 1.92 -11.78 -26.77
CA TYR A 79 2.56 -13.08 -26.98
C TYR A 79 3.93 -12.91 -27.66
N LEU A 80 4.77 -13.93 -27.54
CA LEU A 80 5.98 -14.03 -28.32
C LEU A 80 5.73 -14.85 -29.59
N ARG A 81 6.25 -14.41 -30.73
CA ARG A 81 6.20 -15.14 -31.97
C ARG A 81 7.63 -15.53 -32.40
N LEU A 82 7.84 -16.82 -32.60
CA LEU A 82 9.10 -17.37 -33.09
C LEU A 82 9.19 -17.28 -34.62
N ALA A 83 10.39 -17.51 -35.18
CA ALA A 83 10.63 -17.41 -36.60
C ALA A 83 9.83 -18.43 -37.44
N ASP A 84 9.47 -19.56 -36.88
CA ASP A 84 8.64 -20.60 -37.50
C ASP A 84 7.13 -20.30 -37.43
N GLY A 85 6.75 -19.18 -36.79
CA GLY A 85 5.37 -18.79 -36.59
C GLY A 85 4.73 -19.29 -35.32
N THR A 86 5.43 -20.09 -34.49
CA THR A 86 4.96 -20.55 -33.20
C THR A 86 4.69 -19.37 -32.30
N GLN A 87 3.53 -19.36 -31.61
CA GLN A 87 3.15 -18.35 -30.65
C GLN A 87 3.31 -18.91 -29.23
N LEU A 88 4.09 -18.23 -28.41
CA LEU A 88 4.26 -18.50 -26.98
C LEU A 88 3.36 -17.53 -26.20
N THR A 89 2.30 -18.06 -25.62
CA THR A 89 1.27 -17.29 -24.92
C THR A 89 1.61 -17.10 -23.45
N ALA A 90 0.88 -16.18 -22.82
CA ALA A 90 1.01 -15.93 -21.39
C ALA A 90 0.71 -17.20 -20.57
N VAL A 91 1.53 -17.42 -19.57
CA VAL A 91 1.40 -18.41 -18.50
C VAL A 91 1.50 -17.67 -17.17
N ASN A 92 1.35 -18.36 -16.05
CA ASN A 92 1.52 -17.72 -14.75
C ASN A 92 2.85 -16.97 -14.69
N TYR A 93 2.78 -15.66 -14.39
CA TYR A 93 3.94 -14.76 -14.22
C TYR A 93 4.92 -14.69 -15.40
N GLY A 94 4.44 -14.80 -16.63
CA GLY A 94 5.27 -14.63 -17.83
C GLY A 94 4.67 -15.26 -19.09
N TYR A 95 5.52 -15.74 -19.97
CA TYR A 95 5.17 -16.44 -21.21
C TYR A 95 5.78 -17.83 -21.22
N GLN A 96 5.24 -18.71 -22.06
CA GLN A 96 5.85 -20.04 -22.29
C GLN A 96 7.34 -19.91 -22.60
N PRO A 97 8.17 -20.89 -22.19
CA PRO A 97 9.62 -20.79 -22.37
C PRO A 97 10.01 -20.75 -23.83
N VAL A 98 10.91 -19.83 -24.19
CA VAL A 98 11.55 -19.80 -25.50
C VAL A 98 12.55 -20.97 -25.59
N PRO A 99 12.47 -21.84 -26.62
CA PRO A 99 13.41 -22.94 -26.79
C PRO A 99 14.89 -22.49 -26.71
N THR A 100 15.75 -23.36 -26.14
CA THR A 100 17.13 -23.02 -25.84
C THR A 100 18.01 -22.72 -27.05
N ASP A 101 17.64 -23.23 -28.21
CA ASP A 101 18.28 -23.02 -29.51
C ASP A 101 17.79 -21.77 -30.26
N VAL A 102 16.76 -21.08 -29.74
CA VAL A 102 16.16 -19.89 -30.32
C VAL A 102 16.67 -18.65 -29.61
N ASN A 103 17.39 -17.77 -30.31
CA ASN A 103 17.94 -16.53 -29.74
C ASN A 103 17.26 -15.26 -30.27
N GLU A 104 16.20 -15.39 -31.04
CA GLU A 104 15.43 -14.27 -31.58
C GLU A 104 13.93 -14.59 -31.50
N ALA A 105 13.13 -13.61 -31.15
CA ALA A 105 11.68 -13.69 -31.16
C ALA A 105 11.08 -12.30 -31.43
N VAL A 106 9.81 -12.25 -31.79
CA VAL A 106 9.07 -11.00 -31.90
C VAL A 106 8.07 -10.93 -30.77
N PHE A 107 8.17 -9.93 -29.93
CA PHE A 107 7.16 -9.64 -28.94
C PHE A 107 6.02 -8.88 -29.61
N VAL A 108 4.82 -9.46 -29.56
CA VAL A 108 3.64 -8.94 -30.26
C VAL A 108 2.65 -8.42 -29.26
N ILE A 109 2.30 -7.13 -29.38
CA ILE A 109 1.21 -6.50 -28.64
C ILE A 109 0.09 -6.21 -29.64
N PRO A 110 -0.99 -7.00 -29.66
CA PRO A 110 -2.06 -6.83 -30.66
C PRO A 110 -2.74 -5.46 -30.57
N CYS A 111 -2.98 -4.99 -29.36
CA CYS A 111 -3.48 -3.65 -29.05
C CYS A 111 -3.02 -3.24 -27.65
N ILE A 112 -2.91 -1.95 -27.40
CA ILE A 112 -2.56 -1.44 -26.07
C ILE A 112 -3.74 -1.67 -25.13
N GLY A 113 -3.49 -2.25 -23.94
CA GLY A 113 -4.53 -2.59 -22.98
C GLY A 113 -5.48 -1.43 -22.70
N ASP A 114 -6.77 -1.74 -22.58
CA ASP A 114 -7.87 -0.82 -22.30
C ASP A 114 -8.11 0.29 -23.36
N THR A 115 -7.34 0.37 -24.45
CA THR A 115 -7.57 1.36 -25.51
C THR A 115 -8.76 0.97 -26.41
N LEU A 116 -9.47 1.97 -26.90
CA LEU A 116 -10.55 1.79 -27.88
C LEU A 116 -9.98 1.39 -29.25
N PRO A 117 -10.66 0.49 -30.01
CA PRO A 117 -10.24 0.07 -31.34
C PRO A 117 -9.97 1.27 -32.27
N GLY A 118 -8.80 1.28 -32.92
CA GLY A 118 -8.38 2.31 -33.86
C GLY A 118 -8.07 3.69 -33.27
N LYS A 119 -8.01 3.81 -31.93
CA LYS A 119 -7.63 5.05 -31.23
C LYS A 119 -6.15 5.09 -30.84
N ALA A 120 -5.49 3.96 -30.84
CA ALA A 120 -4.03 3.81 -30.71
C ALA A 120 -3.55 2.86 -31.80
N PRO A 121 -2.26 2.92 -32.20
CA PRO A 121 -1.69 1.94 -33.13
C PRO A 121 -1.83 0.52 -32.57
N GLU A 122 -2.23 -0.40 -33.43
CA GLU A 122 -2.40 -1.82 -33.12
C GLU A 122 -1.28 -2.65 -33.77
N ASN A 123 -1.17 -3.93 -33.37
CA ASN A 123 -0.22 -4.88 -33.91
C ASN A 123 1.25 -4.37 -33.85
N TRP A 124 1.69 -4.14 -32.61
CA TRP A 124 3.08 -3.82 -32.32
C TRP A 124 3.93 -5.08 -32.46
N GLU A 125 5.00 -5.01 -33.21
CA GLU A 125 5.94 -6.10 -33.40
C GLU A 125 7.35 -5.64 -32.99
N ILE A 126 7.81 -6.07 -31.82
CA ILE A 126 9.09 -5.68 -31.23
C ILE A 126 10.06 -6.85 -31.39
N PRO A 127 11.06 -6.76 -32.29
CA PRO A 127 12.05 -7.81 -32.46
C PRO A 127 13.01 -7.86 -31.27
N LEU A 128 13.10 -9.01 -30.63
CA LEU A 128 13.95 -9.25 -29.46
C LEU A 128 15.11 -10.17 -29.83
N ARG A 129 16.30 -9.87 -29.33
CA ARG A 129 17.49 -10.73 -29.36
C ARG A 129 17.88 -11.14 -27.96
N PHE A 130 18.20 -12.41 -27.78
CA PHE A 130 18.59 -12.96 -26.50
C PHE A 130 20.06 -13.38 -26.52
N MET A 131 20.72 -13.23 -25.38
CA MET A 131 22.09 -13.61 -25.17
C MET A 131 22.21 -14.42 -23.87
N PRO A 132 23.27 -15.24 -23.70
CA PRO A 132 23.54 -15.85 -22.42
C PRO A 132 23.57 -14.82 -21.29
N ALA A 133 23.04 -15.16 -20.12
CA ALA A 133 23.09 -14.27 -18.98
C ALA A 133 24.53 -13.83 -18.68
N PRO A 134 24.77 -12.55 -18.36
CA PRO A 134 26.10 -12.06 -18.02
C PRO A 134 26.59 -12.74 -16.72
N PRO A 135 27.93 -12.89 -16.57
CA PRO A 135 28.51 -13.63 -15.43
C PRO A 135 28.28 -12.99 -14.06
N ASP A 136 27.87 -11.75 -14.04
CA ASP A 136 27.50 -10.98 -12.82
C ASP A 136 26.01 -11.10 -12.47
N LEU A 137 25.20 -11.81 -13.27
CA LEU A 137 23.82 -12.11 -12.89
C LEU A 137 23.83 -12.96 -11.60
N THR A 138 23.30 -12.38 -10.53
CA THR A 138 23.20 -13.05 -9.24
C THR A 138 22.07 -14.07 -9.25
N VAL A 139 22.41 -15.35 -9.14
CA VAL A 139 21.46 -16.44 -8.95
C VAL A 139 21.74 -17.08 -7.58
N ILE A 140 20.78 -16.91 -6.67
CA ILE A 140 20.91 -17.39 -5.29
C ILE A 140 20.31 -18.81 -5.19
N PRO A 141 20.98 -19.78 -4.59
CA PRO A 141 20.44 -21.13 -4.41
C PRO A 141 19.17 -21.13 -3.56
N VAL A 142 18.16 -21.88 -3.98
CA VAL A 142 16.94 -22.15 -3.19
C VAL A 142 17.12 -23.51 -2.51
N PHE A 143 16.95 -23.54 -1.19
CA PHE A 143 17.02 -24.76 -0.40
C PHE A 143 15.61 -25.25 -0.07
N GLU A 144 15.25 -26.43 -0.55
CA GLU A 144 14.00 -27.10 -0.18
C GLU A 144 14.20 -27.85 1.14
N LEU A 145 13.32 -27.61 2.10
CA LEU A 145 13.28 -28.33 3.35
C LEU A 145 12.27 -29.47 3.28
N THR A 146 12.75 -30.71 3.45
CA THR A 146 11.86 -31.85 3.66
C THR A 146 11.23 -31.70 5.05
N PRO A 147 9.89 -31.80 5.21
CA PRO A 147 9.26 -31.77 6.52
C PRO A 147 9.86 -32.85 7.41
N SER A 148 10.52 -32.44 8.50
CA SER A 148 11.09 -33.40 9.46
C SER A 148 9.94 -34.05 10.23
N PRO A 149 9.95 -35.37 10.48
CA PRO A 149 8.93 -36.00 11.29
C PRO A 149 8.99 -35.45 12.72
N GLN A 150 7.83 -35.10 13.23
CA GLN A 150 7.58 -34.40 14.50
C GLN A 150 8.39 -34.95 15.67
N VAL A 151 9.14 -34.10 16.33
CA VAL A 151 9.62 -34.31 17.69
C VAL A 151 8.57 -33.69 18.62
N THR A 152 7.80 -34.56 19.28
CA THR A 152 6.84 -34.15 20.32
C THR A 152 7.61 -33.66 21.53
N LEU A 153 7.64 -32.36 21.79
CA LEU A 153 8.12 -31.80 23.04
C LEU A 153 6.91 -31.61 23.97
N ASN A 154 6.96 -32.26 25.13
CA ASN A 154 5.96 -32.14 26.18
C ASN A 154 5.90 -30.71 26.72
N PRO A 155 4.73 -30.13 26.92
CA PRO A 155 4.60 -28.80 27.53
C PRO A 155 4.71 -28.93 29.07
N SER A 156 5.70 -28.32 29.64
CA SER A 156 5.77 -28.06 31.07
C SER A 156 6.25 -26.63 31.31
N ALA A 157 5.32 -25.71 31.41
CA ALA A 157 5.48 -24.48 32.21
C ALA A 157 4.11 -23.92 32.57
N THR A 158 3.72 -24.14 33.81
CA THR A 158 2.56 -23.49 34.44
C THR A 158 2.94 -22.06 34.86
N THR A 159 2.33 -21.07 34.25
CA THR A 159 2.18 -19.75 34.81
C THR A 159 0.73 -19.30 34.65
N ASN A 160 0.15 -18.82 35.77
CA ASN A 160 -1.24 -18.41 35.87
C ASN A 160 -1.60 -17.27 34.89
N GLY A 161 -2.19 -17.61 33.81
CA GLY A 161 -2.80 -16.74 32.83
C GLY A 161 -3.64 -17.59 31.89
N THR A 162 -4.78 -17.12 31.46
CA THR A 162 -5.70 -17.82 30.57
C THR A 162 -4.92 -18.32 29.34
N SER A 163 -4.60 -19.60 29.28
CA SER A 163 -3.83 -20.19 28.17
C SER A 163 -4.70 -20.22 26.91
N ILE A 164 -4.29 -19.47 25.90
CA ILE A 164 -4.81 -19.60 24.53
C ILE A 164 -4.32 -20.96 24.01
N PRO A 165 -5.20 -21.82 23.46
CA PRO A 165 -4.76 -23.08 22.88
C PRO A 165 -3.78 -22.81 21.73
N THR A 166 -2.59 -23.39 21.81
CA THR A 166 -1.59 -23.34 20.74
C THR A 166 -1.67 -24.63 19.95
N ALA A 167 -1.90 -24.55 18.64
CA ALA A 167 -1.78 -25.70 17.76
C ALA A 167 -0.30 -25.86 17.39
N ASP A 168 0.39 -26.79 18.04
CA ASP A 168 1.79 -27.08 17.78
C ASP A 168 2.03 -27.55 16.35
N ASN A 169 3.07 -26.99 15.71
CA ASN A 169 3.59 -27.38 14.38
C ASN A 169 2.63 -27.25 13.19
N SER A 170 1.70 -26.30 13.25
CA SER A 170 0.83 -25.99 12.12
C SER A 170 1.46 -25.09 11.07
N VAL A 171 2.57 -24.42 11.40
CA VAL A 171 3.34 -23.54 10.51
C VAL A 171 4.63 -24.23 10.10
N THR A 172 4.85 -24.38 8.80
CA THR A 172 6.01 -25.06 8.23
C THR A 172 6.77 -24.15 7.29
N VAL A 173 8.09 -24.28 7.26
CA VAL A 173 8.97 -23.68 6.25
C VAL A 173 9.31 -24.76 5.23
N SER A 174 9.03 -24.50 3.95
CA SER A 174 9.28 -25.42 2.83
C SER A 174 10.53 -25.05 2.02
N LYS A 175 10.77 -23.74 1.83
CA LYS A 175 11.88 -23.23 1.04
C LYS A 175 12.61 -22.12 1.79
N VAL A 176 13.94 -22.07 1.65
CA VAL A 176 14.82 -21.06 2.24
C VAL A 176 15.74 -20.51 1.17
N ILE A 177 15.84 -19.20 1.08
CA ILE A 177 16.78 -18.48 0.21
C ILE A 177 17.69 -17.66 1.13
N GLU A 178 19.01 -17.88 1.05
CA GLU A 178 19.99 -17.13 1.82
C GLU A 178 20.43 -15.88 1.05
N THR A 179 19.93 -14.72 1.46
CA THR A 179 20.34 -13.43 0.86
C THR A 179 21.70 -12.94 1.42
N SER A 180 22.21 -11.84 0.90
CA SER A 180 23.49 -11.28 1.37
C SER A 180 23.46 -10.89 2.85
N ASP A 181 22.31 -10.45 3.38
CA ASP A 181 22.13 -9.90 4.73
C ASP A 181 21.12 -10.68 5.60
N GLY A 182 20.45 -11.69 5.04
CA GLY A 182 19.43 -12.42 5.77
C GLY A 182 18.85 -13.62 5.05
N TYR A 183 17.55 -13.78 5.13
CA TYR A 183 16.83 -14.93 4.59
C TYR A 183 15.50 -14.53 3.99
N ILE A 184 15.08 -15.26 2.95
CA ILE A 184 13.68 -15.35 2.54
C ILE A 184 13.20 -16.75 2.93
N LEU A 185 12.17 -16.83 3.74
CA LEU A 185 11.47 -18.06 4.08
C LEU A 185 10.16 -18.13 3.32
N ILE A 186 9.87 -19.31 2.78
CA ILE A 186 8.59 -19.64 2.16
C ILE A 186 8.05 -20.86 2.87
N GLY A 187 6.75 -20.88 3.12
CA GLY A 187 6.14 -22.00 3.80
C GLY A 187 4.62 -21.99 3.71
N SER A 188 4.02 -22.90 4.44
CA SER A 188 2.58 -23.03 4.56
C SER A 188 2.16 -23.20 6.01
N PHE A 189 0.89 -23.00 6.28
CA PHE A 189 0.32 -23.38 7.56
C PHE A 189 -0.99 -24.16 7.32
N GLN A 190 -1.34 -25.03 8.27
CA GLN A 190 -2.56 -25.84 8.20
C GLN A 190 -3.58 -25.31 9.20
N PRO A 191 -4.57 -24.50 8.73
CA PRO A 191 -5.61 -24.02 9.60
C PRO A 191 -6.50 -25.17 10.07
N GLN A 192 -6.81 -25.20 11.35
CA GLN A 192 -7.81 -26.10 11.88
C GLN A 192 -9.15 -25.36 11.97
N SER A 193 -10.11 -25.73 11.12
CA SER A 193 -11.48 -25.25 11.20
C SER A 193 -12.38 -26.31 11.86
N LYS A 194 -13.41 -25.85 12.58
CA LYS A 194 -14.43 -26.76 13.12
C LYS A 194 -15.30 -27.31 11.99
N PRO A 195 -15.94 -28.50 12.16
CA PRO A 195 -16.92 -28.95 11.20
C PRO A 195 -17.98 -27.88 10.94
N GLY A 196 -18.16 -27.52 9.67
CA GLY A 196 -19.11 -26.48 9.27
C GLY A 196 -18.51 -25.06 9.14
N GLU A 197 -17.20 -24.91 9.33
CA GLU A 197 -16.49 -23.65 9.08
C GLU A 197 -15.46 -23.84 7.97
N SER A 198 -15.35 -22.88 7.06
CA SER A 198 -14.29 -22.83 6.06
C SER A 198 -13.34 -21.66 6.36
N PHE A 199 -12.05 -21.94 6.29
CA PHE A 199 -11.02 -20.93 6.50
C PHE A 199 -10.94 -19.96 5.31
N GLN A 200 -10.82 -18.65 5.58
CA GLN A 200 -10.64 -17.63 4.55
C GLN A 200 -9.26 -16.98 4.61
N GLN A 201 -8.84 -16.51 5.77
CA GLN A 201 -7.50 -15.94 5.96
C GLN A 201 -7.12 -15.89 7.45
N THR A 202 -5.84 -15.73 7.72
CA THR A 202 -5.31 -15.43 9.05
C THR A 202 -5.32 -13.92 9.34
N GLY A 203 -5.12 -13.58 10.61
CA GLY A 203 -4.63 -12.27 11.01
C GLY A 203 -3.14 -12.07 10.66
N ALA A 204 -2.50 -11.15 11.37
CA ALA A 204 -1.11 -10.81 11.13
C ALA A 204 -0.15 -11.99 11.43
N MET A 205 0.85 -12.16 10.58
CA MET A 205 2.02 -12.98 10.87
C MET A 205 2.97 -12.22 11.80
N GLU A 206 3.53 -12.92 12.76
CA GLU A 206 4.61 -12.39 13.61
C GLU A 206 5.77 -13.37 13.65
N ILE A 207 6.99 -12.83 13.68
CA ILE A 207 8.21 -13.60 13.84
C ILE A 207 8.92 -13.09 15.09
N HIS A 208 9.26 -13.99 16.00
CA HIS A 208 10.05 -13.70 17.20
C HIS A 208 11.30 -14.57 17.25
N ASP A 209 12.40 -14.01 17.70
CA ASP A 209 13.61 -14.78 17.98
C ASP A 209 13.53 -15.50 19.35
N ALA A 210 14.50 -16.34 19.65
CA ALA A 210 14.50 -17.09 20.91
C ALA A 210 14.66 -16.22 22.17
N SER A 211 15.06 -14.95 22.04
CA SER A 211 15.06 -13.97 23.13
C SER A 211 13.70 -13.32 23.37
N GLY A 212 12.74 -13.57 22.48
CA GLY A 212 11.42 -12.91 22.46
C GLY A 212 11.38 -11.59 21.69
N LYS A 213 12.49 -11.21 21.05
CA LYS A 213 12.56 -10.02 20.21
C LYS A 213 11.75 -10.23 18.93
N LYS A 214 10.90 -9.27 18.60
CA LYS A 214 10.15 -9.27 17.32
C LYS A 214 11.12 -9.02 16.16
N VAL A 215 11.02 -9.86 15.13
CA VAL A 215 11.84 -9.78 13.91
C VAL A 215 11.03 -9.03 12.86
N ALA A 216 11.54 -7.90 12.41
CA ALA A 216 10.97 -7.18 11.29
C ALA A 216 11.16 -7.98 9.99
N TYR A 217 10.12 -8.04 9.18
CA TYR A 217 10.16 -8.73 7.88
C TYR A 217 9.36 -7.95 6.84
N SER A 218 9.69 -8.19 5.57
CA SER A 218 8.93 -7.75 4.42
C SER A 218 8.39 -8.95 3.64
N TYR A 219 7.38 -8.71 2.81
CA TYR A 219 6.81 -9.73 1.94
C TYR A 219 7.46 -9.65 0.55
N PRO A 220 8.28 -10.63 0.13
CA PRO A 220 8.93 -10.63 -1.18
C PRO A 220 7.91 -10.98 -2.28
N GLN A 221 7.67 -10.05 -3.20
CA GLN A 221 6.63 -10.20 -4.24
C GLN A 221 7.04 -11.15 -5.36
N ASP A 222 8.32 -11.27 -5.60
CA ASP A 222 8.91 -12.11 -6.63
C ASP A 222 8.89 -13.62 -6.31
N VAL A 223 8.39 -14.00 -5.12
CA VAL A 223 8.16 -15.40 -4.75
C VAL A 223 6.66 -15.80 -4.70
N ASN A 224 5.76 -14.95 -5.20
CA ASN A 224 4.31 -15.21 -5.17
C ASN A 224 3.92 -16.55 -5.80
N GLU A 225 4.58 -16.95 -6.87
CA GLU A 225 4.33 -18.26 -7.50
C GLU A 225 4.64 -19.40 -6.54
N ALA A 226 5.80 -19.37 -5.89
CA ALA A 226 6.20 -20.40 -4.93
C ALA A 226 5.28 -20.45 -3.70
N ILE A 227 4.67 -19.33 -3.32
CA ILE A 227 3.67 -19.27 -2.26
C ILE A 227 2.35 -19.93 -2.71
N ASN A 228 1.92 -19.67 -3.94
CA ASN A 228 0.70 -20.24 -4.50
C ASN A 228 0.80 -21.75 -4.74
N GLU A 229 2.00 -22.29 -4.90
CA GLU A 229 2.27 -23.72 -5.01
C GLU A 229 2.23 -24.46 -3.66
N GLU A 230 2.27 -23.73 -2.55
CA GLU A 230 2.24 -24.34 -1.22
C GLU A 230 0.92 -25.07 -0.96
N PRO A 231 0.96 -26.24 -0.30
CA PRO A 231 -0.21 -27.08 -0.09
C PRO A 231 -1.34 -26.35 0.66
N GLY A 232 -2.57 -26.52 0.19
CA GLY A 232 -3.77 -26.03 0.86
C GLY A 232 -4.09 -24.56 0.64
N GLY A 233 -3.35 -23.84 -0.23
CA GLY A 233 -3.61 -22.41 -0.51
C GLY A 233 -3.32 -21.47 0.68
N THR A 234 -2.53 -21.91 1.63
CA THR A 234 -2.17 -21.20 2.86
C THR A 234 -0.68 -20.84 2.90
N GLY A 235 -0.11 -20.59 1.71
CA GLY A 235 1.28 -20.20 1.55
C GLY A 235 1.57 -18.83 2.17
N TRP A 236 2.79 -18.68 2.70
CA TRP A 236 3.32 -17.43 3.23
C TRP A 236 4.78 -17.27 2.86
N ALA A 237 5.28 -16.04 2.88
CA ALA A 237 6.70 -15.74 2.78
C ALA A 237 7.10 -14.57 3.68
N ALA A 238 8.36 -14.57 4.10
CA ALA A 238 8.95 -13.49 4.86
C ALA A 238 10.42 -13.31 4.47
N GLN A 239 10.80 -12.08 4.17
CA GLN A 239 12.18 -11.67 4.00
C GLN A 239 12.60 -10.83 5.20
N PHE A 240 13.74 -11.18 5.81
CA PHE A 240 14.26 -10.48 6.98
C PHE A 240 15.78 -10.53 7.05
N LYS A 241 16.37 -9.53 7.74
CA LYS A 241 17.81 -9.48 8.01
C LYS A 241 18.17 -10.44 9.17
N ALA A 242 19.29 -11.12 9.06
CA ALA A 242 19.71 -12.13 10.04
C ALA A 242 20.63 -11.61 11.15
N GLY A 243 21.10 -10.36 11.05
CA GLY A 243 22.03 -9.77 12.00
C GLY A 243 21.45 -9.69 13.43
N GLY A 244 22.19 -10.21 14.42
CA GLY A 244 21.81 -10.11 15.83
C GLY A 244 20.63 -10.98 16.28
N LEU A 245 20.11 -11.89 15.44
CA LEU A 245 19.00 -12.77 15.79
C LEU A 245 19.48 -13.99 16.61
N VAL A 246 18.65 -14.40 17.57
CA VAL A 246 18.84 -15.59 18.39
C VAL A 246 17.90 -16.69 17.92
N TYR A 247 18.42 -17.84 17.50
CA TYR A 247 17.62 -18.95 16.99
C TYR A 247 17.24 -19.96 18.09
N PRO A 248 16.08 -20.66 17.94
CA PRO A 248 15.17 -20.70 16.79
C PRO A 248 14.32 -19.45 16.67
N LEU A 249 13.88 -19.12 15.45
CA LEU A 249 12.80 -18.16 15.22
C LEU A 249 11.46 -18.86 15.40
N THR A 250 10.53 -18.20 16.07
CA THR A 250 9.12 -18.63 16.16
C THR A 250 8.29 -17.80 15.19
N ILE A 251 7.67 -18.46 14.22
CA ILE A 251 6.77 -17.86 13.25
C ILE A 251 5.35 -18.18 13.70
N SER A 252 4.53 -17.17 13.88
CA SER A 252 3.16 -17.33 14.39
C SER A 252 2.15 -16.56 13.58
N PHE A 253 0.93 -17.10 13.50
CA PHE A 253 -0.23 -16.47 12.91
C PHE A 253 -1.33 -16.43 13.96
N SER A 254 -1.93 -15.27 14.20
CA SER A 254 -3.01 -15.08 15.15
C SER A 254 -4.31 -14.72 14.45
N GLY A 255 -5.43 -15.17 15.01
CA GLY A 255 -6.77 -14.87 14.51
C GLY A 255 -7.08 -15.50 13.16
N ALA A 256 -8.24 -16.08 13.02
CA ALA A 256 -8.72 -16.63 11.74
C ALA A 256 -9.98 -15.90 11.31
N ILE A 257 -10.12 -15.70 10.01
CA ILE A 257 -11.38 -15.31 9.39
C ILE A 257 -12.00 -16.58 8.84
N LEU A 258 -13.20 -16.93 9.32
CA LEU A 258 -13.92 -18.15 8.99
C LEU A 258 -15.24 -17.79 8.30
N LEU A 259 -15.62 -18.61 7.30
CA LEU A 259 -16.97 -18.60 6.77
C LEU A 259 -17.76 -19.74 7.44
N PRO A 260 -18.91 -19.46 8.06
CA PRO A 260 -19.79 -20.51 8.55
C PRO A 260 -20.37 -21.34 7.39
N SER A 261 -20.81 -22.55 7.69
CA SER A 261 -21.43 -23.44 6.68
C SER A 261 -22.72 -22.89 6.08
N ASP A 262 -23.35 -21.95 6.75
CA ASP A 262 -24.53 -21.19 6.30
C ASP A 262 -24.15 -19.78 5.79
N SER A 263 -22.94 -19.59 5.29
CA SER A 263 -22.46 -18.32 4.72
C SER A 263 -23.33 -17.76 3.59
N ASP A 264 -24.14 -18.62 2.97
CA ASP A 264 -25.13 -18.23 1.96
C ASP A 264 -26.49 -17.84 2.56
N ALA A 265 -26.65 -17.91 3.88
CA ALA A 265 -27.84 -17.41 4.54
C ALA A 265 -28.07 -15.94 4.20
N MET A 266 -29.31 -15.60 3.90
CA MET A 266 -29.71 -14.26 3.56
C MET A 266 -30.89 -13.84 4.44
N THR A 267 -30.90 -12.57 4.83
CA THR A 267 -32.04 -11.97 5.49
C THR A 267 -32.33 -10.61 4.85
N LYS A 268 -33.59 -10.20 4.95
CA LYS A 268 -34.05 -8.95 4.34
C LYS A 268 -34.72 -8.08 5.38
N ILE A 269 -34.46 -6.78 5.28
CA ILE A 269 -35.13 -5.76 6.06
C ILE A 269 -35.60 -4.67 5.12
N THR A 270 -36.56 -3.86 5.56
CA THR A 270 -37.03 -2.71 4.78
C THR A 270 -36.92 -1.44 5.62
N PHE A 271 -36.61 -0.34 4.96
CA PHE A 271 -36.75 1.01 5.54
C PHE A 271 -37.30 1.98 4.48
N ASP A 272 -37.98 3.01 4.93
CA ASP A 272 -38.46 4.04 4.03
C ASP A 272 -37.49 5.22 4.00
N ALA A 273 -36.75 5.32 2.90
CA ALA A 273 -35.84 6.44 2.66
C ALA A 273 -36.55 7.75 2.32
N GLY A 274 -37.87 7.67 2.01
CA GLY A 274 -38.63 8.81 1.54
C GLY A 274 -38.36 9.11 0.05
N SER A 275 -39.09 10.12 -0.47
CA SER A 275 -39.00 10.50 -1.88
C SER A 275 -37.78 11.37 -2.21
N ASN A 276 -37.12 11.94 -1.21
CA ASN A 276 -35.98 12.84 -1.38
C ASN A 276 -35.08 12.81 -0.15
N PRO A 277 -34.29 11.75 0.06
CA PRO A 277 -33.36 11.65 1.17
C PRO A 277 -32.31 12.75 1.09
N GLN A 278 -32.09 13.46 2.19
CA GLN A 278 -31.14 14.57 2.27
C GLN A 278 -29.79 14.10 2.85
N PRO A 279 -28.66 14.65 2.39
CA PRO A 279 -27.37 14.42 3.03
C PRO A 279 -27.42 14.73 4.54
N GLY A 280 -26.88 13.82 5.35
CA GLY A 280 -26.93 13.90 6.81
C GLY A 280 -28.23 13.38 7.44
N GLN A 281 -29.21 12.96 6.66
CA GLN A 281 -30.42 12.34 7.19
C GLN A 281 -30.13 10.98 7.78
N VAL A 282 -30.63 10.73 9.00
CA VAL A 282 -30.42 9.49 9.77
C VAL A 282 -31.77 8.81 10.02
N TRP A 283 -31.80 7.51 9.84
CA TRP A 283 -32.91 6.63 10.22
C TRP A 283 -32.45 5.74 11.37
N ASP A 284 -32.97 5.97 12.56
CA ASP A 284 -32.73 5.15 13.76
C ASP A 284 -33.64 3.93 13.72
N LEU A 285 -33.09 2.76 13.37
CA LEU A 285 -33.88 1.54 13.19
C LEU A 285 -33.83 0.64 14.43
N ASN A 286 -32.66 0.48 15.04
CA ASN A 286 -32.41 -0.42 16.17
C ASN A 286 -33.04 -1.82 15.97
N GLN A 287 -33.01 -2.31 14.73
CA GLN A 287 -33.67 -3.56 14.34
C GLN A 287 -32.74 -4.75 14.55
N GLN A 288 -33.20 -5.73 15.34
CA GLN A 288 -32.52 -7.00 15.50
C GLN A 288 -32.74 -7.90 14.30
N ILE A 289 -31.67 -8.51 13.83
CA ILE A 289 -31.59 -9.32 12.62
C ILE A 289 -30.89 -10.62 12.98
N GLN A 290 -31.43 -11.76 12.53
CA GLN A 290 -30.77 -13.07 12.64
C GLN A 290 -30.15 -13.43 11.29
N LEU A 291 -28.85 -13.71 11.28
CA LEU A 291 -28.12 -14.13 10.08
C LEU A 291 -27.08 -15.19 10.50
N GLY A 292 -27.12 -16.37 9.90
CA GLY A 292 -26.14 -17.43 10.16
C GLY A 292 -26.03 -17.81 11.65
N GLY A 293 -27.15 -17.84 12.37
CA GLY A 293 -27.16 -18.15 13.81
C GLY A 293 -26.66 -17.01 14.72
N HIS A 294 -26.26 -15.88 14.16
CA HIS A 294 -25.78 -14.69 14.88
C HIS A 294 -26.81 -13.57 14.91
N THR A 295 -26.85 -12.83 16.01
CA THR A 295 -27.72 -11.66 16.14
C THR A 295 -26.93 -10.40 15.79
N LEU A 296 -27.43 -9.65 14.80
CA LEU A 296 -26.95 -8.33 14.44
C LEU A 296 -28.02 -7.31 14.78
N THR A 297 -27.64 -6.12 15.19
CA THR A 297 -28.58 -4.99 15.33
C THR A 297 -28.20 -3.91 14.36
N LEU A 298 -29.04 -3.65 13.33
CA LEU A 298 -28.88 -2.47 12.51
C LEU A 298 -29.33 -1.26 13.31
N ALA A 299 -28.39 -0.50 13.78
CA ALA A 299 -28.64 0.65 14.62
C ALA A 299 -29.17 1.84 13.80
N THR A 300 -28.40 2.26 12.79
CA THR A 300 -28.74 3.42 11.97
C THR A 300 -28.41 3.22 10.51
N ILE A 301 -29.17 3.92 9.64
CA ILE A 301 -28.80 4.18 8.25
C ILE A 301 -28.62 5.69 8.12
N THR A 302 -27.59 6.15 7.42
CA THR A 302 -27.33 7.57 7.18
C THR A 302 -27.15 7.82 5.69
N ALA A 303 -27.83 8.83 5.13
CA ALA A 303 -27.51 9.32 3.79
C ALA A 303 -26.34 10.30 3.85
N ASN A 304 -25.26 10.02 3.10
CA ASN A 304 -24.06 10.85 3.08
C ASN A 304 -24.08 11.87 1.93
N SER A 305 -23.25 12.89 2.04
CA SER A 305 -23.09 13.94 1.02
C SER A 305 -22.55 13.41 -0.33
N GLN A 306 -21.92 12.23 -0.32
CA GLN A 306 -21.35 11.60 -1.50
C GLN A 306 -22.30 10.67 -2.26
N GLY A 307 -23.62 10.80 -2.05
CA GLY A 307 -24.60 9.94 -2.71
C GLY A 307 -24.54 8.47 -2.24
N SER A 308 -24.21 8.24 -0.98
CA SER A 308 -24.13 6.91 -0.40
C SER A 308 -25.01 6.74 0.83
N TYR A 309 -25.42 5.49 1.11
CA TYR A 309 -25.98 5.09 2.38
C TYR A 309 -24.92 4.40 3.24
N SER A 310 -24.74 4.86 4.46
CA SER A 310 -23.94 4.18 5.51
C SER A 310 -24.84 3.43 6.46
N PHE A 311 -24.50 2.17 6.69
CA PHE A 311 -25.20 1.25 7.58
C PHE A 311 -24.34 1.00 8.81
N LYS A 312 -24.86 1.30 10.01
CA LYS A 312 -24.15 1.05 11.28
C LYS A 312 -24.79 -0.12 12.00
N PHE A 313 -23.99 -1.12 12.31
CA PHE A 313 -24.41 -2.32 13.02
C PHE A 313 -23.74 -2.42 14.40
N GLN A 314 -24.50 -2.92 15.35
CA GLN A 314 -23.96 -3.55 16.55
C GLN A 314 -23.99 -5.06 16.34
N VAL A 315 -22.88 -5.72 16.53
CA VAL A 315 -22.71 -7.14 16.21
C VAL A 315 -22.02 -7.88 17.35
N ASP A 316 -22.16 -9.20 17.36
CA ASP A 316 -21.31 -10.05 18.19
C ASP A 316 -19.84 -9.76 17.85
N PRO A 317 -18.92 -9.67 18.85
CA PRO A 317 -17.49 -9.48 18.59
C PRO A 317 -16.86 -10.49 17.63
N LYS A 318 -17.50 -11.64 17.42
CA LYS A 318 -17.06 -12.65 16.45
C LYS A 318 -17.44 -12.35 15.00
N VAL A 319 -18.35 -11.43 14.73
CA VAL A 319 -18.75 -11.06 13.37
C VAL A 319 -17.72 -10.10 12.77
N TYR A 320 -17.00 -10.52 11.75
CA TYR A 320 -16.01 -9.71 11.05
C TYR A 320 -16.64 -8.80 9.99
N SER A 321 -17.51 -9.36 9.14
CA SER A 321 -18.20 -8.58 8.11
C SER A 321 -19.51 -9.23 7.68
N VAL A 322 -20.37 -8.42 7.07
CA VAL A 322 -21.62 -8.83 6.44
C VAL A 322 -21.75 -8.09 5.11
N ALA A 323 -22.10 -8.79 4.04
CA ALA A 323 -22.41 -8.14 2.78
C ALA A 323 -23.79 -7.51 2.87
N VAL A 324 -23.89 -6.24 2.46
CA VAL A 324 -25.13 -5.46 2.42
C VAL A 324 -25.42 -5.06 0.98
N GLN A 325 -26.67 -5.15 0.55
CA GLN A 325 -27.12 -4.76 -0.77
C GLN A 325 -28.53 -4.16 -0.71
N ILE A 326 -28.82 -3.14 -1.50
CA ILE A 326 -30.19 -2.66 -1.71
C ILE A 326 -30.75 -3.31 -2.97
N GLU A 327 -31.88 -4.02 -2.84
CA GLU A 327 -32.47 -4.74 -3.96
C GLU A 327 -32.89 -3.81 -5.10
N GLY A 328 -32.56 -4.20 -6.32
CA GLY A 328 -32.90 -3.44 -7.53
C GLY A 328 -31.93 -2.28 -7.83
N TYR A 329 -30.87 -2.09 -7.03
CA TYR A 329 -29.90 -1.04 -7.24
C TYR A 329 -28.48 -1.61 -7.24
N THR A 330 -27.65 -1.17 -8.18
CA THR A 330 -26.25 -1.54 -8.28
C THR A 330 -25.39 -0.40 -7.72
N PRO A 331 -24.58 -0.65 -6.66
CA PRO A 331 -23.69 0.37 -6.14
C PRO A 331 -22.53 0.64 -7.10
N ASN A 332 -22.03 1.86 -7.11
CA ASN A 332 -20.82 2.26 -7.85
C ASN A 332 -19.61 1.53 -7.26
N GLY A 333 -18.79 0.92 -8.09
CA GLY A 333 -17.56 0.25 -7.67
C GLY A 333 -17.68 -1.24 -7.33
N GLY A 334 -18.80 -1.89 -7.72
CA GLY A 334 -18.96 -3.36 -7.66
C GLY A 334 -19.09 -3.88 -6.23
N GLY A 335 -20.26 -4.37 -5.89
CA GLY A 335 -20.59 -5.24 -4.75
C GLY A 335 -20.19 -4.76 -3.36
N GLY A 336 -21.14 -4.25 -2.62
CA GLY A 336 -20.98 -3.84 -1.22
C GLY A 336 -20.51 -4.99 -0.31
N GLY A 337 -19.22 -5.05 -0.08
CA GLY A 337 -18.59 -5.77 0.98
C GLY A 337 -17.71 -4.80 1.73
N GLY A 338 -18.29 -3.99 2.63
CA GLY A 338 -17.51 -3.16 3.52
C GLY A 338 -16.90 -4.03 4.61
N GLY A 339 -15.61 -4.33 4.52
CA GLY A 339 -14.83 -4.74 5.67
C GLY A 339 -14.64 -3.54 6.57
N GLY A 340 -15.44 -3.39 7.60
CA GLY A 340 -15.17 -2.44 8.68
C GLY A 340 -14.25 -3.12 9.67
N GLY A 341 -13.12 -2.51 10.00
CA GLY A 341 -12.29 -2.97 11.11
C GLY A 341 -13.13 -3.05 12.39
N LEU A 342 -13.11 -4.20 13.05
CA LEU A 342 -13.82 -4.41 14.30
C LEU A 342 -13.16 -3.63 15.42
N THR A 343 -13.79 -2.59 15.83
CA THR A 343 -13.54 -1.99 17.14
C THR A 343 -14.81 -2.13 17.99
N ASN A 344 -14.73 -2.99 19.01
CA ASN A 344 -15.74 -3.10 20.08
C ASN A 344 -17.16 -3.49 19.63
N GLY A 345 -17.31 -4.48 18.73
CA GLY A 345 -18.63 -5.00 18.34
C GLY A 345 -19.46 -4.05 17.49
N LYS A 346 -18.84 -3.10 16.85
CA LYS A 346 -19.48 -2.19 15.89
C LYS A 346 -18.94 -2.45 14.48
N PHE A 347 -19.83 -2.44 13.51
CA PHE A 347 -19.51 -2.64 12.10
C PHE A 347 -20.21 -1.56 11.27
N ASN A 348 -19.48 -0.96 10.34
CA ASN A 348 -20.01 0.04 9.42
C ASN A 348 -19.74 -0.38 7.97
N THR A 349 -20.70 -0.19 7.10
CA THR A 349 -20.52 -0.35 5.65
C THR A 349 -21.25 0.76 4.91
N SER A 350 -20.74 1.15 3.74
CA SER A 350 -21.35 2.19 2.91
C SER A 350 -21.54 1.69 1.49
N LEU A 351 -22.66 2.06 0.88
CA LEU A 351 -23.01 1.76 -0.50
C LEU A 351 -23.21 3.08 -1.24
N ALA A 352 -22.35 3.38 -2.19
CA ALA A 352 -22.43 4.57 -3.05
C ALA A 352 -23.24 4.26 -4.32
N TYR A 353 -24.04 5.22 -4.77
CA TYR A 353 -24.88 5.12 -5.96
C TYR A 353 -24.75 6.37 -6.82
N ALA A 354 -24.89 6.24 -8.13
CA ALA A 354 -24.94 7.39 -9.04
C ALA A 354 -26.10 8.35 -8.69
N GLN A 355 -27.21 7.80 -8.19
CA GLN A 355 -28.34 8.52 -7.59
C GLN A 355 -28.79 7.72 -6.36
N LEU A 356 -28.97 8.40 -5.23
CA LEU A 356 -29.45 7.73 -4.02
C LEU A 356 -30.80 7.06 -4.27
N PRO A 357 -30.93 5.75 -3.97
CA PRO A 357 -32.21 5.05 -3.97
C PRO A 357 -33.25 5.75 -3.07
N THR A 358 -34.47 5.79 -3.50
CA THR A 358 -35.59 6.51 -2.80
C THR A 358 -36.79 5.61 -2.55
N GLY A 359 -37.67 6.02 -1.64
CA GLY A 359 -38.90 5.28 -1.29
C GLY A 359 -38.63 4.15 -0.31
N VAL A 360 -39.50 3.14 -0.33
CA VAL A 360 -39.33 1.95 0.52
C VAL A 360 -38.28 1.02 -0.09
N LEU A 361 -37.17 0.88 0.59
CA LEU A 361 -36.01 0.11 0.13
C LEU A 361 -35.92 -1.21 0.88
N THR A 362 -35.61 -2.29 0.16
CA THR A 362 -35.30 -3.60 0.73
C THR A 362 -33.78 -3.79 0.78
N VAL A 363 -33.26 -3.95 1.98
CA VAL A 363 -31.85 -4.22 2.23
C VAL A 363 -31.66 -5.71 2.49
N THR A 364 -30.82 -6.34 1.67
CA THR A 364 -30.43 -7.74 1.83
C THR A 364 -29.09 -7.82 2.53
N LEU A 365 -29.01 -8.64 3.58
CA LEU A 365 -27.79 -8.99 4.28
C LEU A 365 -27.43 -10.44 3.94
N SER A 366 -26.16 -10.68 3.64
CA SER A 366 -25.66 -12.01 3.24
C SER A 366 -24.17 -12.13 3.56
N ARG A 367 -23.58 -13.31 3.30
CA ARG A 367 -22.13 -13.56 3.43
C ARG A 367 -21.58 -13.14 4.78
N LEU A 368 -22.10 -13.74 5.85
CA LEU A 368 -21.58 -13.52 7.19
C LEU A 368 -20.15 -14.09 7.28
N VAL A 369 -19.20 -13.24 7.68
CA VAL A 369 -17.81 -13.62 7.93
C VAL A 369 -17.54 -13.49 9.42
N LEU A 370 -16.95 -14.52 10.02
CA LEU A 370 -16.65 -14.55 11.45
C LEU A 370 -15.16 -14.49 11.72
N ILE A 371 -14.81 -13.91 12.85
CA ILE A 371 -13.48 -14.09 13.44
C ILE A 371 -13.48 -15.42 14.16
N GLY A 372 -12.54 -16.30 13.83
CA GLY A 372 -12.34 -17.56 14.55
C GLY A 372 -11.94 -17.33 16.01
N ASP A 373 -12.06 -18.38 16.80
CA ASP A 373 -11.53 -18.39 18.16
C ASP A 373 -10.03 -18.02 18.12
N SER A 374 -9.53 -17.35 19.15
CA SER A 374 -8.12 -16.93 19.26
C SER A 374 -7.22 -18.16 19.33
N VAL A 375 -6.93 -18.75 18.20
CA VAL A 375 -5.94 -19.82 18.05
C VAL A 375 -4.70 -19.19 17.43
N THR A 376 -3.57 -19.42 18.04
CA THR A 376 -2.27 -19.07 17.45
C THR A 376 -1.67 -20.31 16.83
N TRP A 377 -1.47 -20.28 15.52
CA TRP A 377 -0.66 -21.28 14.82
C TRP A 377 0.79 -20.85 14.88
N GLN A 378 1.68 -21.78 15.18
CA GLN A 378 3.10 -21.46 15.27
C GLN A 378 3.96 -22.59 14.75
N GLY A 379 5.16 -22.23 14.31
CA GLY A 379 6.23 -23.12 13.94
C GLY A 379 7.58 -22.52 14.31
N GLN A 380 8.60 -23.36 14.41
CA GLN A 380 9.96 -22.92 14.69
C GLN A 380 10.87 -23.20 13.48
N TRP A 381 11.80 -22.28 13.25
CA TRP A 381 12.79 -22.44 12.20
C TRP A 381 14.18 -22.05 12.72
N THR A 382 15.17 -22.83 12.30
CA THR A 382 16.60 -22.58 12.57
C THR A 382 17.37 -22.76 11.27
N PRO A 383 18.25 -21.84 10.86
CA PRO A 383 19.06 -22.01 9.67
C PRO A 383 19.97 -23.21 9.82
N SER A 384 20.25 -23.90 8.70
CA SER A 384 21.17 -25.03 8.65
C SER A 384 22.60 -24.64 9.09
N ARG A 385 22.94 -23.37 8.91
CA ARG A 385 24.18 -22.74 9.33
C ARG A 385 23.90 -21.35 9.86
N ILE A 386 24.26 -21.09 11.12
CA ILE A 386 24.21 -19.74 11.67
C ILE A 386 25.31 -18.90 10.99
N ARG A 387 24.90 -17.83 10.33
CA ARG A 387 25.77 -16.89 9.63
C ARG A 387 26.47 -15.98 10.64
N THR A 388 27.63 -16.44 11.17
CA THR A 388 28.43 -15.65 12.11
C THR A 388 29.08 -14.41 11.47
N ASP A 389 29.22 -14.41 10.16
CA ASP A 389 29.62 -13.25 9.36
C ASP A 389 28.64 -12.08 9.48
N LEU A 390 27.33 -12.36 9.68
CA LEU A 390 26.30 -11.37 9.91
C LEU A 390 26.17 -10.95 11.39
N LEU A 391 26.66 -11.76 12.32
CA LEU A 391 26.68 -11.44 13.75
C LEU A 391 27.70 -10.34 14.12
N ALA A 392 28.74 -10.17 13.30
CA ALA A 392 29.83 -9.22 13.56
C ALA A 392 29.50 -7.77 13.17
N ASN A 393 28.42 -7.53 12.42
CA ASN A 393 28.07 -6.23 11.86
C ASN A 393 26.72 -5.71 12.36
N SER A 394 26.46 -5.80 13.66
CA SER A 394 25.41 -4.97 14.29
C SER A 394 25.89 -3.53 14.55
N THR A 395 26.73 -2.99 13.67
CA THR A 395 26.81 -1.54 13.53
C THR A 395 25.49 -1.09 12.93
N PRO A 396 24.81 -0.06 13.48
CA PRO A 396 23.66 0.53 12.83
C PRO A 396 24.01 0.79 11.36
N GLU A 397 23.10 0.49 10.43
CA GLU A 397 23.33 0.90 9.03
C GLU A 397 23.67 2.39 9.01
N PRO A 398 24.71 2.81 8.26
CA PRO A 398 25.02 4.22 8.15
C PRO A 398 23.76 4.97 7.69
N GLY A 399 23.29 5.92 8.49
CA GLY A 399 22.09 6.72 8.19
C GLY A 399 20.84 6.39 9.02
N VAL A 400 20.76 5.26 9.74
CA VAL A 400 19.64 4.98 10.66
C VAL A 400 19.79 5.86 11.90
N CYS A 401 18.89 6.82 12.08
CA CYS A 401 18.85 7.64 13.27
C CYS A 401 18.18 6.95 14.46
N LEU A 402 17.09 6.22 14.21
CA LEU A 402 16.28 5.60 15.26
C LEU A 402 15.70 4.26 14.82
N THR A 403 15.55 3.36 15.78
CA THR A 403 14.83 2.10 15.63
C THR A 403 13.58 2.09 16.52
N SER A 404 12.68 1.14 16.34
CA SER A 404 11.50 0.94 17.18
C SER A 404 11.83 0.95 18.68
N ASP A 405 12.88 0.26 19.07
CA ASP A 405 13.30 0.17 20.47
C ASP A 405 13.88 1.49 21.00
N SER A 406 14.64 2.23 20.17
CA SER A 406 15.22 3.52 20.55
C SER A 406 14.21 4.66 20.57
N VAL A 407 13.18 4.60 19.73
CA VAL A 407 12.07 5.59 19.72
C VAL A 407 11.34 5.64 21.07
N THR A 408 11.20 4.51 21.75
CA THR A 408 10.56 4.47 23.08
C THR A 408 11.35 5.21 24.17
N GLN A 409 12.63 5.47 23.93
CA GLN A 409 13.57 6.14 24.83
C GLN A 409 13.82 7.60 24.47
N VAL A 410 13.18 8.09 23.39
CA VAL A 410 13.34 9.49 22.95
C VAL A 410 12.69 10.43 23.96
N ASP A 411 13.45 11.40 24.42
CA ASP A 411 12.98 12.38 25.36
C ASP A 411 11.93 13.32 24.75
N THR A 412 11.05 13.78 25.61
CA THR A 412 10.13 14.85 25.23
C THR A 412 10.91 16.16 25.01
N ALA A 413 10.52 16.90 23.98
CA ALA A 413 11.08 18.20 23.70
C ALA A 413 10.99 19.12 24.94
N PRO A 414 12.10 19.69 25.42
CA PRO A 414 12.07 20.67 26.49
C PRO A 414 11.15 21.84 26.16
N ALA A 415 10.45 22.37 27.16
CA ALA A 415 9.56 23.50 26.97
C ALA A 415 10.31 24.68 26.39
N GLY A 416 9.81 25.23 25.27
CA GLY A 416 10.41 26.36 24.57
C GLY A 416 11.61 26.03 23.68
N LEU A 417 11.96 24.76 23.49
CA LEU A 417 12.98 24.36 22.52
C LEU A 417 12.57 24.68 21.08
N PHE A 418 11.29 24.47 20.79
CA PHE A 418 10.68 24.77 19.50
C PHE A 418 9.57 25.79 19.66
N SER A 419 9.52 26.76 18.75
CA SER A 419 8.39 27.69 18.58
C SER A 419 7.79 27.53 17.20
N GLY A 420 6.48 27.67 17.09
CA GLY A 420 5.78 27.53 15.82
C GLY A 420 4.43 26.83 15.97
N ALA A 421 3.95 26.23 14.90
CA ALA A 421 2.65 25.60 14.83
C ALA A 421 2.68 24.25 14.12
N THR A 422 1.77 23.39 14.48
CA THR A 422 1.53 22.12 13.79
C THR A 422 0.07 21.97 13.41
N LEU A 423 -0.17 21.37 12.26
CA LEU A 423 -1.48 21.03 11.75
C LEU A 423 -1.69 19.53 11.91
N MET A 424 -2.71 19.17 12.66
CA MET A 424 -3.06 17.77 12.93
C MET A 424 -4.43 17.45 12.34
N TYR A 425 -4.57 16.25 11.80
CA TYR A 425 -5.85 15.70 11.41
C TYR A 425 -6.28 14.67 12.46
N GLU A 426 -7.33 14.99 13.21
CA GLU A 426 -7.70 14.20 14.38
C GLU A 426 -9.22 14.06 14.54
N PRO A 427 -9.68 13.04 15.33
CA PRO A 427 -11.08 12.93 15.69
C PRO A 427 -11.49 14.09 16.62
N LEU A 428 -12.60 14.74 16.31
CA LEU A 428 -13.18 15.83 17.08
C LEU A 428 -14.15 15.28 18.13
N ASP A 429 -13.79 15.41 19.41
CA ASP A 429 -14.55 14.90 20.55
C ASP A 429 -14.79 13.37 20.49
N ASN A 430 -15.84 12.87 21.16
CA ASN A 430 -16.27 11.48 21.05
C ASN A 430 -17.15 11.21 19.80
N SER A 431 -17.18 12.15 18.86
CA SER A 431 -17.89 11.99 17.59
C SER A 431 -16.98 11.30 16.56
N GLU A 432 -17.56 10.61 15.60
CA GLU A 432 -16.84 10.02 14.48
C GLU A 432 -16.38 11.09 13.44
N LYS A 433 -16.47 12.37 13.78
CA LYS A 433 -16.04 13.47 12.92
C LYS A 433 -14.57 13.74 13.11
N TRP A 434 -13.89 13.82 12.00
CA TRP A 434 -12.49 14.23 11.94
C TRP A 434 -12.38 15.66 11.46
N GLY A 435 -11.32 16.34 11.87
CA GLY A 435 -11.08 17.72 11.46
C GLY A 435 -9.61 18.12 11.52
N LEU A 436 -9.33 19.23 10.89
CA LEU A 436 -8.03 19.88 10.96
C LEU A 436 -7.95 20.75 12.20
N VAL A 437 -6.92 20.55 12.97
CA VAL A 437 -6.68 21.23 14.24
C VAL A 437 -5.29 21.84 14.26
N LEU A 438 -5.23 23.10 14.59
CA LEU A 438 -3.98 23.84 14.81
C LEU A 438 -3.58 23.75 16.28
N TYR A 439 -2.30 23.49 16.53
CA TYR A 439 -1.66 23.52 17.84
C TYR A 439 -0.40 24.35 17.80
N ASN A 440 -0.02 24.90 18.94
CA ASN A 440 1.37 25.26 19.19
C ASN A 440 2.22 23.98 19.30
N LEU A 441 3.52 24.07 19.04
CA LEU A 441 4.41 22.89 19.09
C LEU A 441 4.55 22.28 20.50
N ASP A 442 4.17 22.99 21.55
CA ASP A 442 4.09 22.47 22.92
C ASP A 442 2.76 21.74 23.24
N GLY A 443 1.91 21.54 22.24
CA GLY A 443 0.60 20.92 22.36
C GLY A 443 -0.49 21.84 22.93
N SER A 444 -0.19 23.08 23.25
CA SER A 444 -1.16 24.08 23.69
C SER A 444 -1.88 24.75 22.51
N GLY A 445 -2.86 25.60 22.83
CA GLY A 445 -3.48 26.47 21.82
C GLY A 445 -4.36 25.75 20.80
N LYS A 446 -4.93 24.58 21.16
CA LYS A 446 -5.82 23.80 20.29
C LYS A 446 -6.93 24.64 19.66
N GLN A 447 -7.00 24.65 18.34
CA GLN A 447 -8.02 25.37 17.56
C GLN A 447 -8.50 24.50 16.40
N VAL A 448 -9.79 24.16 16.38
CA VAL A 448 -10.40 23.47 15.23
C VAL A 448 -10.50 24.49 14.07
N LEU A 449 -9.90 24.16 12.95
CA LEU A 449 -9.88 25.02 11.75
C LEU A 449 -10.94 24.64 10.74
N ALA A 450 -11.06 23.37 10.43
CA ALA A 450 -11.99 22.86 9.44
C ALA A 450 -12.49 21.46 9.83
N THR A 451 -13.72 21.15 9.42
CA THR A 451 -14.36 19.82 9.56
C THR A 451 -14.76 19.34 8.17
N ASP A 452 -15.06 18.05 8.06
CA ASP A 452 -15.49 17.46 6.78
C ASP A 452 -14.46 17.62 5.65
N THR A 453 -13.18 17.51 6.00
CA THR A 453 -12.02 17.52 5.10
C THR A 453 -11.18 16.27 5.30
N SER A 454 -10.28 15.96 4.37
CA SER A 454 -9.39 14.81 4.41
C SER A 454 -7.91 15.16 4.67
N GLY A 455 -7.62 16.36 5.13
CA GLY A 455 -6.27 16.84 5.37
C GLY A 455 -6.10 18.32 5.07
N GLY A 456 -4.89 18.87 5.23
CA GLY A 456 -4.58 20.25 4.91
C GLY A 456 -3.09 20.53 4.94
N ILE A 457 -2.68 21.66 4.35
CA ILE A 457 -1.27 22.06 4.24
C ILE A 457 -1.09 23.54 4.53
N PHE A 458 0.03 23.89 5.17
CA PHE A 458 0.44 25.30 5.32
C PHE A 458 0.99 25.89 4.02
N SER A 459 0.77 27.20 3.83
CA SER A 459 1.54 27.97 2.84
C SER A 459 3.02 28.01 3.24
N PRO A 460 3.94 28.27 2.29
CA PRO A 460 5.39 28.30 2.57
C PRO A 460 5.80 29.28 3.67
N ASP A 461 5.07 30.39 3.82
CA ASP A 461 5.30 31.40 4.87
C ASP A 461 4.53 31.11 6.17
N GLY A 462 3.74 30.02 6.21
CA GLY A 462 2.94 29.63 7.37
C GLY A 462 1.76 30.54 7.69
N SER A 463 1.45 31.54 6.86
CA SER A 463 0.36 32.51 7.11
C SER A 463 -1.02 32.00 6.71
N GLN A 464 -1.07 31.06 5.79
CA GLN A 464 -2.29 30.48 5.24
C GLN A 464 -2.29 28.95 5.36
N MET A 465 -3.46 28.37 5.23
CA MET A 465 -3.70 26.93 5.15
C MET A 465 -4.61 26.64 3.97
N ALA A 466 -4.29 25.61 3.18
CA ALA A 466 -5.18 25.09 2.18
C ALA A 466 -5.70 23.69 2.58
N TYR A 467 -6.99 23.44 2.32
CA TYR A 467 -7.61 22.15 2.59
C TYR A 467 -8.68 21.82 1.55
N PRO A 468 -8.93 20.54 1.24
CA PRO A 468 -9.95 20.13 0.30
C PRO A 468 -11.33 20.14 0.95
N ALA A 469 -12.34 20.58 0.19
CA ALA A 469 -13.74 20.48 0.54
C ALA A 469 -14.58 20.05 -0.68
N ALA A 470 -15.86 19.78 -0.47
CA ALA A 470 -16.73 19.28 -1.54
C ALA A 470 -16.90 20.27 -2.72
N ASP A 471 -16.80 21.55 -2.45
CA ASP A 471 -16.97 22.66 -3.42
C ASP A 471 -15.66 23.20 -3.99
N GLY A 472 -14.50 22.72 -3.52
CA GLY A 472 -13.21 23.15 -4.03
C GLY A 472 -12.07 23.04 -3.02
N ILE A 473 -10.97 23.73 -3.32
CA ILE A 473 -9.86 23.91 -2.41
C ILE A 473 -10.07 25.21 -1.64
N HIS A 474 -10.25 25.10 -0.34
CA HIS A 474 -10.36 26.25 0.55
C HIS A 474 -8.97 26.72 0.97
N VAL A 475 -8.78 28.03 0.92
CA VAL A 475 -7.56 28.68 1.42
C VAL A 475 -7.94 29.67 2.50
N MET A 476 -7.52 29.39 3.72
CA MET A 476 -7.81 30.17 4.92
C MET A 476 -6.60 30.99 5.35
N ASP A 477 -6.78 32.27 5.58
CA ASP A 477 -5.79 33.10 6.32
C ASP A 477 -5.87 32.77 7.82
N LEU A 478 -4.78 32.34 8.41
CA LEU A 478 -4.78 31.84 9.80
C LEU A 478 -4.97 32.94 10.83
N SER A 479 -4.68 34.19 10.49
CA SER A 479 -4.81 35.34 11.40
C SER A 479 -6.22 35.92 11.40
N THR A 480 -6.82 36.05 10.22
CA THR A 480 -8.13 36.69 10.03
C THR A 480 -9.29 35.71 9.90
N ARG A 481 -8.99 34.45 9.63
CA ARG A 481 -9.96 33.39 9.30
C ARG A 481 -10.76 33.66 8.01
N ALA A 482 -10.29 34.59 7.20
CA ALA A 482 -10.89 34.82 5.89
C ALA A 482 -10.56 33.64 4.96
N GLU A 483 -11.59 33.16 4.24
CA GLU A 483 -11.46 32.06 3.31
C GLU A 483 -11.65 32.48 1.88
N LYS A 484 -10.94 31.82 0.99
CA LYS A 484 -11.09 31.87 -0.46
C LYS A 484 -11.26 30.45 -0.98
N VAL A 485 -12.22 30.23 -1.85
CA VAL A 485 -12.43 28.93 -2.51
C VAL A 485 -11.85 28.98 -3.91
N LEU A 486 -10.99 28.02 -4.22
CA LEU A 486 -10.46 27.77 -5.56
C LEU A 486 -11.19 26.58 -6.19
N PRO A 487 -11.46 26.59 -7.52
CA PRO A 487 -12.06 25.43 -8.19
C PRO A 487 -11.10 24.22 -8.10
N GLY A 488 -11.59 23.06 -7.73
CA GLY A 488 -10.78 21.85 -7.54
C GLY A 488 -11.49 20.84 -6.63
N GLY A 489 -12.76 20.56 -6.90
CA GLY A 489 -13.51 19.57 -6.12
C GLY A 489 -12.85 18.18 -6.17
N GLY A 490 -12.82 17.48 -5.02
CA GLY A 490 -12.18 16.17 -4.90
C GLY A 490 -10.65 16.19 -4.87
N ALA A 491 -10.04 17.36 -4.60
CA ALA A 491 -8.59 17.47 -4.45
C ALA A 491 -8.08 16.72 -3.22
N PHE A 492 -6.91 16.11 -3.32
CA PHE A 492 -6.17 15.53 -2.21
C PHE A 492 -4.66 15.59 -2.49
N ASN A 493 -3.83 15.24 -1.51
CA ASN A 493 -2.37 15.26 -1.63
C ASN A 493 -1.85 16.58 -2.25
N MET A 494 -2.17 17.68 -1.56
CA MET A 494 -1.88 19.04 -2.03
C MET A 494 -0.48 19.50 -1.61
N HIS A 495 0.18 20.32 -2.44
CA HIS A 495 1.46 20.92 -2.13
C HIS A 495 1.54 22.35 -2.69
N TRP A 496 1.91 23.32 -1.85
CA TRP A 496 2.14 24.69 -2.28
C TRP A 496 3.43 24.83 -3.08
N SER A 497 3.41 25.68 -4.09
CA SER A 497 4.65 26.14 -4.74
C SER A 497 5.46 27.00 -3.77
N PRO A 498 6.80 27.04 -3.87
CA PRO A 498 7.65 27.79 -2.95
C PRO A 498 7.35 29.28 -2.89
N ASP A 499 6.85 29.85 -3.97
CA ASP A 499 6.46 31.26 -4.07
C ASP A 499 5.03 31.55 -3.57
N GLY A 500 4.30 30.52 -3.12
CA GLY A 500 2.93 30.63 -2.61
C GLY A 500 1.87 30.99 -3.64
N ARG A 501 2.18 30.91 -4.95
CA ARG A 501 1.26 31.32 -6.01
C ARG A 501 0.45 30.20 -6.63
N GLN A 502 0.85 28.96 -6.39
CA GLN A 502 0.23 27.79 -6.97
C GLN A 502 0.07 26.68 -5.92
N ILE A 503 -0.89 25.80 -6.16
CA ILE A 503 -1.04 24.53 -5.43
C ILE A 503 -1.05 23.41 -6.48
N ALA A 504 -0.15 22.44 -6.32
CA ALA A 504 -0.24 21.17 -7.01
C ALA A 504 -1.08 20.21 -6.17
N TYR A 505 -1.92 19.42 -6.80
CA TYR A 505 -2.80 18.48 -6.12
C TYR A 505 -3.12 17.29 -7.01
N VAL A 506 -3.53 16.20 -6.40
CA VAL A 506 -4.15 15.08 -7.09
C VAL A 506 -5.65 15.29 -7.11
N GLY A 507 -6.26 15.12 -8.26
CA GLY A 507 -7.71 15.28 -8.43
C GLY A 507 -8.25 14.27 -9.42
N MET A 508 -9.56 14.07 -9.38
CA MET A 508 -10.25 13.31 -10.42
C MET A 508 -10.32 14.19 -11.66
N GLY A 509 -9.63 13.74 -12.73
CA GLY A 509 -9.83 14.30 -14.08
C GLY A 509 -11.23 13.99 -14.61
N ASP A 510 -11.47 14.23 -15.89
CA ASP A 510 -12.74 13.91 -16.59
C ASP A 510 -13.06 12.39 -16.60
N GLY A 511 -12.47 11.61 -15.71
CA GLY A 511 -12.61 10.16 -15.59
C GLY A 511 -12.05 9.62 -14.27
N ILE A 512 -12.16 8.34 -14.05
CA ILE A 512 -11.99 7.56 -12.82
C ILE A 512 -10.54 7.51 -12.27
N VAL A 513 -9.61 8.28 -12.82
CA VAL A 513 -8.17 8.15 -12.53
C VAL A 513 -7.62 9.40 -11.88
N ASP A 514 -6.96 9.24 -10.75
CA ASP A 514 -6.27 10.29 -10.03
C ASP A 514 -5.09 10.82 -10.88
N SER A 515 -5.10 12.10 -11.20
CA SER A 515 -4.09 12.80 -11.98
C SER A 515 -3.57 14.05 -11.27
N VAL A 516 -2.37 14.50 -11.62
CA VAL A 516 -1.78 15.71 -11.02
C VAL A 516 -2.25 16.97 -11.76
N PHE A 517 -2.71 17.93 -10.97
CA PHE A 517 -3.15 19.25 -11.40
C PHE A 517 -2.34 20.34 -10.74
N ILE A 518 -2.27 21.50 -11.38
CA ILE A 518 -1.80 22.76 -10.79
C ILE A 518 -2.89 23.80 -10.90
N ILE A 519 -3.19 24.45 -9.77
CA ILE A 519 -4.11 25.58 -9.71
C ILE A 519 -3.38 26.85 -9.24
N ASN A 520 -3.70 27.98 -9.86
CA ASN A 520 -3.17 29.27 -9.45
C ASN A 520 -3.99 29.88 -8.33
N MET A 521 -3.31 30.61 -7.45
CA MET A 521 -3.97 31.33 -6.36
C MET A 521 -4.86 32.49 -6.83
N ASP A 522 -4.78 32.92 -8.08
CA ASP A 522 -5.69 33.90 -8.66
C ASP A 522 -7.06 33.34 -9.04
N GLY A 523 -7.22 32.00 -8.96
CA GLY A 523 -8.47 31.31 -9.27
C GLY A 523 -8.66 30.97 -10.75
N THR A 524 -7.62 31.14 -11.58
CA THR A 524 -7.65 30.61 -12.96
C THR A 524 -7.85 29.10 -12.94
N PRO A 525 -8.57 28.51 -13.93
CA PRO A 525 -8.85 27.09 -13.95
C PRO A 525 -7.60 26.22 -13.79
N ALA A 526 -7.74 25.14 -13.05
CA ALA A 526 -6.66 24.18 -12.85
C ALA A 526 -6.22 23.56 -14.19
N ARG A 527 -4.91 23.31 -14.29
CA ARG A 527 -4.30 22.66 -15.44
C ARG A 527 -3.82 21.27 -15.04
N GLN A 528 -4.28 20.25 -15.74
CA GLN A 528 -3.72 18.90 -15.64
C GLN A 528 -2.32 18.90 -16.26
N ILE A 529 -1.36 18.28 -15.57
CA ILE A 529 0.05 18.24 -16.01
C ILE A 529 0.55 16.83 -16.31
N SER A 530 -0.20 15.83 -15.92
CA SER A 530 0.09 14.44 -16.19
C SER A 530 -1.17 13.69 -16.60
N ASP A 531 -1.00 12.68 -17.44
CA ASP A 531 -2.02 11.72 -17.88
C ASP A 531 -1.75 10.29 -17.35
N LEU A 532 -0.79 10.16 -16.45
CA LEU A 532 -0.55 8.91 -15.75
C LEU A 532 -1.67 8.67 -14.73
N SER A 533 -1.86 7.42 -14.34
CA SER A 533 -2.95 7.02 -13.43
C SER A 533 -2.42 6.79 -12.01
N TYR A 534 -3.25 7.06 -10.99
CA TYR A 534 -2.94 6.81 -9.58
C TYR A 534 -1.71 7.54 -9.07
N GLU A 535 -1.58 8.80 -9.44
CA GLU A 535 -0.45 9.64 -9.11
C GLU A 535 -0.48 10.16 -7.66
N SER A 536 0.68 10.57 -7.16
CA SER A 536 0.80 11.31 -5.90
C SER A 536 1.85 12.41 -6.06
N VAL A 537 1.53 13.61 -5.61
CA VAL A 537 2.48 14.74 -5.59
C VAL A 537 3.50 14.52 -4.46
N ILE A 538 4.78 14.71 -4.75
CA ILE A 538 5.87 14.66 -3.76
C ILE A 538 6.15 16.05 -3.20
N GLY A 539 6.08 17.09 -4.03
CA GLY A 539 6.38 18.46 -3.65
C GLY A 539 7.06 19.27 -4.74
N TRP A 540 7.44 20.49 -4.40
CA TRP A 540 8.10 21.42 -5.28
C TRP A 540 9.55 21.64 -4.85
N SER A 541 10.50 21.67 -5.79
CA SER A 541 11.83 22.14 -5.50
C SER A 541 11.86 23.67 -5.35
N PRO A 542 12.88 24.24 -4.69
CA PRO A 542 13.06 25.69 -4.59
C PRO A 542 13.08 26.41 -5.94
N GLU A 543 13.54 25.74 -7.01
CA GLU A 543 13.58 26.27 -8.37
C GLU A 543 12.23 26.20 -9.08
N GLY A 544 11.18 25.67 -8.44
CA GLY A 544 9.84 25.58 -8.98
C GLY A 544 9.58 24.39 -9.89
N LYS A 545 10.40 23.33 -9.83
CA LYS A 545 10.06 22.04 -10.44
C LYS A 545 9.11 21.25 -9.54
N LEU A 546 8.09 20.66 -10.12
CA LEU A 546 7.17 19.78 -9.40
C LEU A 546 7.64 18.33 -9.51
N TYR A 547 7.64 17.62 -8.38
CA TYR A 547 7.94 16.20 -8.31
C TYR A 547 6.68 15.42 -7.98
N PHE A 548 6.50 14.27 -8.63
CA PHE A 548 5.37 13.39 -8.39
C PHE A 548 5.74 11.93 -8.68
N VAL A 549 4.95 11.01 -8.17
CA VAL A 549 5.09 9.56 -8.39
C VAL A 549 3.88 9.01 -9.11
N ALA A 550 4.11 7.98 -9.91
CA ALA A 550 3.07 7.15 -10.48
C ALA A 550 3.42 5.66 -10.32
N PRO A 551 2.43 4.78 -10.07
CA PRO A 551 2.70 3.36 -9.92
C PRO A 551 3.23 2.76 -11.21
N TYR A 552 4.12 1.78 -11.08
CA TYR A 552 4.50 0.91 -12.18
C TYR A 552 3.40 -0.13 -12.43
N SER A 553 3.18 -0.53 -13.67
CA SER A 553 2.22 -1.58 -14.03
C SER A 553 2.54 -2.87 -13.25
N GLY A 554 1.64 -3.26 -12.33
CA GLY A 554 1.85 -4.37 -11.39
C GLY A 554 1.91 -3.98 -9.91
N GLY A 555 1.96 -2.67 -9.59
CA GLY A 555 1.77 -2.15 -8.21
C GLY A 555 2.93 -2.39 -7.24
N ALA A 556 4.08 -2.91 -7.70
CA ALA A 556 5.22 -3.25 -6.84
C ALA A 556 6.28 -2.15 -6.74
N ALA A 557 6.24 -1.16 -7.62
CA ALA A 557 7.23 -0.09 -7.69
C ALA A 557 6.59 1.24 -8.06
N TRP A 558 7.26 2.34 -7.69
CA TRP A 558 6.84 3.69 -7.99
C TRP A 558 7.88 4.41 -8.80
N LYS A 559 7.46 5.03 -9.89
CA LYS A 559 8.31 5.88 -10.70
C LYS A 559 8.22 7.31 -10.22
N VAL A 560 9.36 7.91 -10.02
CA VAL A 560 9.50 9.33 -9.67
C VAL A 560 9.70 10.13 -10.94
N TYR A 561 8.95 11.21 -11.06
CA TYR A 561 8.99 12.14 -12.19
C TYR A 561 9.21 13.56 -11.70
N SER A 562 9.82 14.39 -12.52
CA SER A 562 9.80 15.85 -12.37
C SER A 562 9.06 16.50 -13.54
N TYR A 563 8.36 17.58 -13.24
CA TYR A 563 7.69 18.43 -14.23
C TYR A 563 8.28 19.83 -14.17
N ASP A 564 8.76 20.31 -15.29
CA ASP A 564 9.27 21.66 -15.46
C ASP A 564 8.18 22.58 -16.03
N LEU A 565 7.79 23.61 -15.27
CA LEU A 565 6.69 24.51 -15.65
C LEU A 565 7.02 25.36 -16.87
N ALA A 566 8.29 25.75 -17.03
CA ALA A 566 8.71 26.65 -18.09
C ALA A 566 8.69 25.95 -19.46
N SER A 567 9.17 24.71 -19.53
CA SER A 567 9.17 23.91 -20.75
C SER A 567 7.90 23.06 -20.92
N SER A 568 7.09 22.93 -19.87
CA SER A 568 5.93 22.02 -19.81
C SER A 568 6.30 20.57 -20.13
N THR A 569 7.46 20.11 -19.66
CA THR A 569 7.96 18.76 -19.91
C THR A 569 8.03 17.92 -18.66
N THR A 570 7.60 16.66 -18.77
CA THR A 570 7.75 15.64 -17.74
C THR A 570 9.00 14.81 -18.01
N GLN A 571 9.82 14.59 -16.99
CA GLN A 571 11.00 13.76 -17.05
C GLN A 571 10.90 12.64 -16.02
N TYR A 572 11.08 11.38 -16.43
CA TYR A 572 11.31 10.27 -15.53
C TYR A 572 12.70 10.41 -14.88
N LEU A 573 12.78 10.15 -13.59
CA LEU A 573 14.03 10.24 -12.81
C LEU A 573 14.53 8.86 -12.40
N PHE A 574 13.79 8.16 -11.53
CA PHE A 574 14.16 6.85 -11.02
C PHE A 574 12.94 6.07 -10.54
N THR A 575 13.16 4.83 -10.10
CA THR A 575 12.11 3.96 -9.56
C THR A 575 12.39 3.64 -8.09
N ILE A 576 11.37 3.76 -7.25
CA ILE A 576 11.35 3.24 -5.87
C ILE A 576 10.75 1.85 -5.92
N GLU A 577 11.56 0.81 -5.75
CA GLU A 577 11.13 -0.58 -5.91
C GLU A 577 10.44 -1.18 -4.67
N ASN A 578 10.61 -0.56 -3.50
CA ASN A 578 10.16 -1.09 -2.22
C ASN A 578 8.96 -0.35 -1.62
N GLY A 579 8.10 0.26 -2.44
CA GLY A 579 6.95 1.02 -1.96
C GLY A 579 5.61 0.32 -2.19
N THR A 580 4.63 0.51 -1.30
CA THR A 580 3.23 0.12 -1.53
C THR A 580 2.44 1.26 -2.14
N PRO A 581 1.56 0.98 -3.13
CA PRO A 581 0.85 2.01 -3.91
C PRO A 581 0.03 3.02 -3.10
N LYS A 582 -0.57 2.62 -2.01
CA LYS A 582 -1.56 3.45 -1.31
C LYS A 582 -1.03 4.27 -0.13
N PHE A 583 0.23 4.08 0.30
CA PHE A 583 0.67 4.58 1.61
C PHE A 583 2.08 5.18 1.65
N LEU A 584 2.70 5.43 0.49
CA LEU A 584 4.06 5.99 0.47
C LEU A 584 4.15 7.39 1.06
N ASN A 585 3.13 8.21 0.88
CA ASN A 585 3.13 9.62 1.25
C ASN A 585 4.52 10.27 1.09
N PRO A 586 5.13 10.20 -0.12
CA PRO A 586 6.46 10.75 -0.31
C PRO A 586 6.38 12.26 -0.19
N MET A 587 7.39 12.86 0.44
CA MET A 587 7.45 14.31 0.62
C MET A 587 8.86 14.84 0.35
N LEU A 588 8.96 15.83 -0.53
CA LEU A 588 10.21 16.53 -0.82
C LEU A 588 10.53 17.49 0.32
N SER A 589 11.81 17.52 0.76
CA SER A 589 12.30 18.51 1.69
C SER A 589 12.19 19.92 1.09
N GLN A 590 12.04 20.94 1.95
CA GLN A 590 11.87 22.31 1.47
C GLN A 590 13.10 22.87 0.72
N ASP A 591 14.29 22.34 1.02
CA ASP A 591 15.54 22.65 0.29
C ASP A 591 15.68 21.90 -1.03
N GLY A 592 14.77 20.95 -1.31
CA GLY A 592 14.74 20.13 -2.53
C GLY A 592 15.79 19.02 -2.58
N ASN A 593 16.50 18.74 -1.48
CA ASN A 593 17.60 17.78 -1.47
C ASN A 593 17.15 16.34 -1.18
N TRP A 594 16.06 16.15 -0.44
CA TRP A 594 15.63 14.84 0.01
C TRP A 594 14.17 14.56 -0.29
N ILE A 595 13.87 13.34 -0.69
CA ILE A 595 12.53 12.75 -0.71
C ILE A 595 12.44 11.78 0.45
N ALA A 596 11.58 12.07 1.43
CA ALA A 596 11.23 11.14 2.49
C ALA A 596 10.02 10.30 2.06
N TYR A 597 10.05 8.98 2.27
CA TYR A 597 8.94 8.09 1.93
C TYR A 597 8.89 6.89 2.88
N ARG A 598 7.70 6.34 3.05
CA ARG A 598 7.50 5.12 3.84
C ARG A 598 7.87 3.89 3.04
N GLY A 599 8.54 2.96 3.69
CA GLY A 599 8.81 1.64 3.15
C GLY A 599 7.54 0.79 3.00
N ARG A 600 7.69 -0.32 2.32
CA ARG A 600 6.61 -1.28 2.04
C ARG A 600 6.01 -1.92 3.30
N ASP A 601 6.80 -2.03 4.36
CA ASP A 601 6.38 -2.51 5.67
C ASP A 601 5.40 -1.56 6.40
N ASN A 602 5.15 -0.37 5.81
CA ASN A 602 4.38 0.73 6.40
C ASN A 602 4.88 1.20 7.79
N SER A 603 6.08 0.82 8.17
CA SER A 603 6.62 1.09 9.50
C SER A 603 7.98 1.78 9.48
N SER A 604 8.71 1.66 8.37
CA SER A 604 10.05 2.25 8.20
C SER A 604 10.03 3.48 7.30
N LEU A 605 10.92 4.43 7.53
CA LEU A 605 11.06 5.66 6.76
C LEU A 605 12.41 5.71 6.07
N TYR A 606 12.38 5.99 4.79
CA TYR A 606 13.55 6.10 3.92
C TYR A 606 13.73 7.52 3.41
N LEU A 607 14.98 7.86 3.09
CA LEU A 607 15.35 9.04 2.33
C LEU A 607 16.01 8.63 1.02
N VAL A 608 15.86 9.48 0.01
CA VAL A 608 16.54 9.36 -1.28
C VAL A 608 16.70 10.75 -1.89
N HIS A 609 17.80 11.01 -2.60
CA HIS A 609 17.93 12.23 -3.38
C HIS A 609 16.97 12.23 -4.58
N PRO A 610 16.54 13.40 -5.08
CA PRO A 610 15.66 13.50 -6.25
C PRO A 610 16.21 12.91 -7.55
N ASP A 611 17.51 12.61 -7.62
CA ASP A 611 18.15 11.90 -8.73
C ASP A 611 18.20 10.37 -8.53
N GLY A 612 17.67 9.87 -7.41
CA GLY A 612 17.65 8.46 -7.06
C GLY A 612 18.90 7.97 -6.32
N SER A 613 19.89 8.83 -6.08
CA SER A 613 21.11 8.47 -5.34
C SER A 613 20.88 8.48 -3.82
N ASP A 614 21.78 7.85 -3.10
CA ASP A 614 21.85 7.82 -1.62
C ASP A 614 20.55 7.41 -0.94
N MET A 615 19.92 6.33 -1.45
CA MET A 615 18.73 5.75 -0.81
C MET A 615 19.13 5.03 0.48
N HIS A 616 18.65 5.52 1.61
CA HIS A 616 18.95 4.92 2.92
C HIS A 616 17.78 4.96 3.90
N LEU A 617 17.82 4.07 4.87
CA LEU A 617 16.85 3.96 5.96
C LEU A 617 17.17 4.99 7.06
N VAL A 618 16.17 5.72 7.56
CA VAL A 618 16.31 6.70 8.65
C VAL A 618 15.65 6.22 9.93
N LEU A 619 14.45 5.68 9.81
CA LEU A 619 13.68 5.11 10.92
C LEU A 619 13.35 3.67 10.61
N ASP A 620 13.65 2.77 11.53
CA ASP A 620 13.37 1.35 11.38
C ASP A 620 12.16 0.93 12.23
N ASN A 621 11.11 0.43 11.56
CA ASN A 621 9.96 -0.23 12.18
C ASN A 621 9.24 0.60 13.26
N VAL A 622 9.07 1.88 13.06
CA VAL A 622 8.47 2.82 14.04
C VAL A 622 6.99 3.11 13.80
N GLY A 623 6.36 2.50 12.80
CA GLY A 623 4.95 2.75 12.45
C GLY A 623 4.71 4.17 11.95
N ALA A 624 5.60 4.72 11.13
CA ALA A 624 5.48 6.06 10.58
C ALA A 624 4.20 6.21 9.73
N VAL A 625 3.40 7.24 10.00
CA VAL A 625 2.12 7.48 9.30
C VAL A 625 2.12 8.80 8.53
N GLY A 626 2.37 9.92 9.17
CA GLY A 626 2.44 11.25 8.56
C GLY A 626 3.89 11.77 8.52
N ILE A 627 4.23 12.52 7.49
CA ILE A 627 5.57 13.11 7.29
C ILE A 627 5.39 14.60 7.05
N ALA A 628 6.20 15.43 7.67
CA ALA A 628 6.26 16.85 7.40
C ALA A 628 7.70 17.36 7.50
N TRP A 629 8.11 18.23 6.59
CA TRP A 629 9.40 18.91 6.64
C TRP A 629 9.25 20.31 7.19
N THR A 630 10.27 20.77 7.90
CA THR A 630 10.39 22.16 8.33
C THR A 630 11.41 22.91 7.49
N SER A 631 11.28 24.24 7.42
CA SER A 631 12.27 25.10 6.77
C SER A 631 13.65 25.08 7.44
N SER A 632 13.71 24.64 8.70
CA SER A 632 14.95 24.52 9.48
C SER A 632 15.61 23.13 9.37
N GLY A 633 15.17 22.27 8.44
CA GLY A 633 15.77 20.96 8.18
C GLY A 633 15.36 19.84 9.14
N TRP A 634 14.38 20.07 10.03
CA TRP A 634 13.81 19.01 10.85
C TRP A 634 12.76 18.22 10.08
N LEU A 635 12.81 16.92 10.26
CA LEU A 635 11.81 15.99 9.76
C LEU A 635 10.83 15.64 10.89
N GLY A 636 9.56 15.99 10.70
CA GLY A 636 8.47 15.58 11.58
C GLY A 636 7.83 14.29 11.08
N VAL A 637 7.63 13.34 11.97
CA VAL A 637 6.99 12.06 11.66
C VAL A 637 5.95 11.75 12.72
N SER A 638 4.71 11.49 12.33
CA SER A 638 3.76 10.89 13.26
C SER A 638 3.98 9.39 13.31
N ILE A 639 4.13 8.87 14.51
CA ILE A 639 4.36 7.46 14.81
C ILE A 639 3.18 6.86 15.56
N GLY A 640 2.81 5.63 15.19
CA GLY A 640 1.72 4.91 15.83
C GLY A 640 1.99 4.61 17.30
N THR A 641 0.92 4.50 18.09
CA THR A 641 0.95 3.99 19.46
C THR A 641 0.08 2.75 19.56
N ASP A 642 0.01 2.12 20.75
CA ASP A 642 -0.90 0.99 20.99
C ASP A 642 -2.39 1.37 20.80
N ASP A 643 -2.71 2.65 20.89
CA ASP A 643 -4.03 3.19 20.55
C ASP A 643 -4.01 3.69 19.09
N PRO A 644 -4.79 3.09 18.19
CA PRO A 644 -4.78 3.47 16.77
C PRO A 644 -5.23 4.92 16.50
N TYR A 645 -5.87 5.56 17.48
CA TYR A 645 -6.32 6.95 17.41
C TYR A 645 -5.33 7.95 18.03
N VAL A 646 -4.28 7.46 18.69
CA VAL A 646 -3.26 8.29 19.32
C VAL A 646 -1.95 8.10 18.58
N GLN A 647 -1.42 9.17 18.04
CA GLN A 647 -0.10 9.21 17.41
C GLN A 647 0.78 10.18 18.17
N LYS A 648 2.07 9.91 18.21
CA LYS A 648 3.08 10.83 18.71
C LYS A 648 3.78 11.49 17.54
N VAL A 649 4.10 12.75 17.67
CA VAL A 649 4.92 13.46 16.67
C VAL A 649 6.38 13.42 17.12
N LEU A 650 7.22 12.79 16.32
CA LEU A 650 8.66 12.71 16.47
C LEU A 650 9.30 13.78 15.56
N LEU A 651 10.20 14.58 16.08
CA LEU A 651 11.07 15.46 15.32
C LEU A 651 12.46 14.85 15.26
N ILE A 652 13.08 14.86 14.08
CA ILE A 652 14.44 14.36 13.85
C ILE A 652 15.23 15.38 13.07
N ASN A 653 16.41 15.70 13.56
CA ASN A 653 17.44 16.38 12.79
C ASN A 653 18.27 15.33 12.06
N LEU A 654 18.29 15.36 10.74
CA LEU A 654 18.94 14.31 9.94
C LEU A 654 20.47 14.41 9.96
N ASP A 655 21.03 15.60 10.20
CA ASP A 655 22.47 15.80 10.22
C ASP A 655 23.10 15.30 11.53
N THR A 656 22.36 15.44 12.65
CA THR A 656 22.88 15.11 13.99
C THR A 656 22.22 13.88 14.59
N CYS A 657 21.12 13.40 14.01
CA CYS A 657 20.21 12.41 14.60
C CYS A 657 19.62 12.82 15.97
N ASP A 658 19.69 14.09 16.33
CA ASP A 658 18.96 14.59 17.49
C ASP A 658 17.46 14.41 17.27
N SER A 659 16.77 13.93 18.30
CA SER A 659 15.36 13.58 18.17
C SER A 659 14.58 13.92 19.43
N TYR A 660 13.32 14.35 19.25
CA TYR A 660 12.44 14.76 20.33
C TYR A 660 10.99 14.36 20.03
N ILE A 661 10.26 13.95 21.06
CA ILE A 661 8.81 13.77 20.99
C ILE A 661 8.12 15.10 21.33
N LEU A 662 7.18 15.51 20.49
CA LEU A 662 6.28 16.63 20.82
C LEU A 662 5.12 16.11 21.67
N ASN A 663 4.86 16.74 22.81
CA ASN A 663 3.80 16.35 23.73
C ASN A 663 2.46 17.01 23.41
N GLY A 664 1.37 16.36 23.84
CA GLY A 664 0.02 16.93 23.82
C GLY A 664 -0.65 16.99 22.47
N LEU A 665 0.00 16.43 21.42
CA LEU A 665 -0.56 16.33 20.08
C LEU A 665 -1.31 15.01 19.91
N GLN A 666 -2.40 15.03 19.16
CA GLN A 666 -3.19 13.85 18.82
C GLN A 666 -3.48 13.83 17.33
N GLY A 667 -3.71 12.63 16.76
CA GLY A 667 -4.03 12.48 15.34
C GLY A 667 -2.82 12.43 14.41
N GLN A 668 -3.09 12.54 13.12
CA GLN A 668 -2.09 12.44 12.05
C GLN A 668 -1.47 13.81 11.79
N LEU A 669 -0.15 13.85 11.64
CA LEU A 669 0.59 15.05 11.27
C LEU A 669 0.31 15.41 9.78
N GLU A 670 -0.17 16.63 9.55
CA GLU A 670 -0.45 17.16 8.21
C GLU A 670 0.53 18.28 7.82
N GLY A 671 1.00 19.03 8.79
CA GLY A 671 1.93 20.12 8.53
C GLY A 671 2.66 20.59 9.79
N LEU A 672 3.82 21.18 9.59
CA LEU A 672 4.72 21.61 10.64
C LEU A 672 5.45 22.88 10.23
N VAL A 673 5.39 23.91 11.08
CA VAL A 673 6.13 25.16 10.93
C VAL A 673 6.93 25.38 12.21
N ILE A 674 8.26 25.36 12.11
CA ILE A 674 9.20 25.71 13.19
C ILE A 674 9.81 27.07 12.85
N GLN A 675 9.70 28.02 13.79
CA GLN A 675 10.23 29.38 13.66
C GLN A 675 11.63 29.48 14.27
#